data_f92316211590dff3a10e923c8bf55439
#
_entry.id   f92316211590dff3a10e923c8bf55439
#
_cell.length_a   1.000
_cell.length_b   1.000
_cell.length_c   1.000
_cell.angle_alpha   90.00
_cell.angle_beta   90.00
_cell.angle_gamma   90.00
#
_symmetry.space_group_name_H-M   'P 1'
#
loop_
_entity.id
_entity.type
_entity.pdbx_description
1 polymer ?
#
loop_
_entity_poly.entity_id
_entity_poly.type
_entity_poly.pdbx_seq_one_letter_code
_entity_poly.pdbx_strand_id
1 'polypeptide(L)'
;MASFAFSFFFGILTASIILPGIPIILGGFLLSGAAVLINRKNKPNLKAVFMLLVFLVGMADYSLAYRAESRLDAFDGKTAVYECLITDNPVERGKYLQYPARSISVQYEGKHYNFSEKVFLKIDADTVFKFGDKLSIRGQCSDIAGIRNPGDFDFKLYYKNKGIAKQIAADRAALLKENSAGVFKAMLYYSKEKVRSIINEALPQEEAAVLTGIITGDKADMDEDMKEAYMKTGLSHILSVSGLHVGFLMMLLTYLLMPFKLDKRLQGAVTLLITVYYVLLIGAPFPSVRAVIMLAVLMAGKAAGREYDLLASVSFAFMIMLVFKPLAIHDTGFMISFAAMYSIALLYPAVYGILRCMPGVIRNPAALSMSVWLGLAPVLAHYFNYISIISIIINIAAIPLSFIITVTGFIGVFAGIVSKTLALYIFSVDYYFINLLSFMIRKAAELPAAGFYIPRLPIYIHALYYGGIGLFIGFCKLAFFRVYMRRLALSYLLAAVIAISVYNLPSEKLRMVFFDVGQGDSCCIITPQKKAVLIDGGGSSRNGDYYYDVGGKITFPTLLHQGIWSIDTVIVSHLHDDHMEGLLKVMEGYKIKNIILPRVSAGTDEISGSSGALLDICRNKGIKIHRLGSGDQINLGGGVKIDFLHPGKAAKADENENSLVGVLYYGDFSALFTGDIGKETEGLLQAEALKSVVMKVPHHGSGRSSSKEFLEKVRPRVSVISVGSNNYGHPSPDTLKRLAGIGSLVYRTDGNGGVTIITDGESMKVKTVKQ
;
A
#
# COMPACT_ATOMS: atom_id res chain seq x y z
N MET A 1 -2.11 31.18 9.17
CA MET A 1 -1.87 30.22 8.06
C MET A 1 -2.31 28.79 8.43
N ALA A 2 -1.84 28.18 9.54
CA ALA A 2 -2.20 26.83 9.93
C ALA A 2 -3.73 26.57 10.00
N SER A 3 -4.51 27.44 10.64
CA SER A 3 -5.97 27.28 10.73
C SER A 3 -6.65 27.19 9.37
N PHE A 4 -6.21 27.98 8.40
CA PHE A 4 -6.77 27.94 7.05
C PHE A 4 -6.37 26.70 6.29
N ALA A 5 -5.10 26.27 6.40
CA ALA A 5 -4.61 25.05 5.79
C ALA A 5 -5.36 23.83 6.32
N PHE A 6 -5.60 23.75 7.63
CA PHE A 6 -6.41 22.69 8.23
C PHE A 6 -7.88 22.76 7.82
N SER A 7 -8.47 23.95 7.73
CA SER A 7 -9.86 24.10 7.25
C SER A 7 -10.02 23.58 5.83
N PHE A 8 -9.08 23.91 4.93
CA PHE A 8 -9.04 23.39 3.57
C PHE A 8 -8.89 21.88 3.53
N PHE A 9 -7.96 21.36 4.30
CA PHE A 9 -7.71 19.91 4.42
C PHE A 9 -8.94 19.15 4.93
N PHE A 10 -9.62 19.66 5.96
CA PHE A 10 -10.83 19.03 6.46
C PHE A 10 -11.98 19.09 5.43
N GLY A 11 -12.04 20.13 4.60
CA GLY A 11 -12.95 20.17 3.46
C GLY A 11 -12.67 19.03 2.48
N ILE A 12 -11.42 18.85 2.07
CA ILE A 12 -10.98 17.75 1.22
C ILE A 12 -11.29 16.40 1.87
N LEU A 13 -10.94 16.21 3.15
CA LEU A 13 -11.16 14.96 3.88
C LEU A 13 -12.67 14.63 3.97
N THR A 14 -13.50 15.60 4.24
CA THR A 14 -14.96 15.42 4.25
C THR A 14 -15.47 15.00 2.87
N ALA A 15 -14.99 15.64 1.81
CA ALA A 15 -15.36 15.28 0.45
C ALA A 15 -14.87 13.89 0.05
N SER A 16 -13.71 13.44 0.55
CA SER A 16 -13.20 12.10 0.27
C SER A 16 -14.03 10.98 0.92
N ILE A 17 -14.75 11.29 2.00
CA ILE A 17 -15.62 10.33 2.71
C ILE A 17 -17.04 10.33 2.14
N ILE A 18 -17.63 11.50 1.94
CA ILE A 18 -19.06 11.66 1.61
C ILE A 18 -19.30 11.82 0.11
N LEU A 19 -18.30 12.33 -0.65
CA LEU A 19 -18.41 12.67 -2.08
C LEU A 19 -19.66 13.50 -2.39
N PRO A 20 -19.83 14.70 -1.76
CA PRO A 20 -21.06 15.46 -1.86
C PRO A 20 -21.33 15.90 -3.30
N GLY A 21 -22.59 15.95 -3.69
CA GLY A 21 -23.01 16.51 -4.96
C GLY A 21 -22.64 18.00 -5.07
N ILE A 22 -22.31 18.47 -6.26
CA ILE A 22 -22.01 19.89 -6.53
C ILE A 22 -23.12 20.81 -5.98
N PRO A 23 -24.44 20.50 -6.10
CA PRO A 23 -25.50 21.32 -5.51
C PRO A 23 -25.40 21.51 -4.00
N ILE A 24 -24.94 20.49 -3.25
CA ILE A 24 -24.78 20.57 -1.79
C ILE A 24 -23.66 21.56 -1.44
N ILE A 25 -22.57 21.55 -2.19
CA ILE A 25 -21.44 22.46 -2.00
C ILE A 25 -21.89 23.90 -2.33
N LEU A 26 -22.58 24.12 -3.44
CA LEU A 26 -23.14 25.41 -3.82
C LEU A 26 -24.14 25.93 -2.78
N GLY A 27 -25.03 25.07 -2.26
CA GLY A 27 -25.92 25.40 -1.16
C GLY A 27 -25.17 25.87 0.09
N GLY A 28 -24.04 25.21 0.44
CA GLY A 28 -23.16 25.63 1.53
C GLY A 28 -22.56 27.03 1.32
N PHE A 29 -22.12 27.35 0.10
CA PHE A 29 -21.63 28.71 -0.25
C PHE A 29 -22.74 29.75 -0.12
N LEU A 30 -23.95 29.48 -0.62
CA LEU A 30 -25.09 30.39 -0.54
C LEU A 30 -25.49 30.65 0.92
N LEU A 31 -25.58 29.62 1.73
CA LEU A 31 -25.89 29.72 3.18
C LEU A 31 -24.81 30.49 3.92
N SER A 32 -23.54 30.29 3.59
CA SER A 32 -22.44 31.08 4.20
C SER A 32 -22.52 32.56 3.83
N GLY A 33 -22.81 32.85 2.58
CA GLY A 33 -23.04 34.22 2.10
C GLY A 33 -24.26 34.90 2.76
N ALA A 34 -25.37 34.16 2.88
CA ALA A 34 -26.57 34.63 3.56
C ALA A 34 -26.33 34.92 5.05
N ALA A 35 -25.58 34.00 5.74
CA ALA A 35 -25.22 34.20 7.14
C ALA A 35 -24.40 35.48 7.39
N VAL A 36 -23.50 35.81 6.45
CA VAL A 36 -22.73 37.08 6.51
C VAL A 36 -23.64 38.26 6.35
N LEU A 37 -24.58 38.22 5.40
CA LEU A 37 -25.52 39.31 5.12
C LEU A 37 -26.50 39.55 6.28
N ILE A 38 -27.04 38.46 6.85
CA ILE A 38 -28.01 38.52 7.96
C ILE A 38 -27.34 39.02 9.25
N ASN A 39 -26.10 38.58 9.55
CA ASN A 39 -25.38 38.97 10.76
C ASN A 39 -24.60 40.31 10.63
N ARG A 40 -24.82 41.07 9.59
CA ARG A 40 -24.10 42.35 9.34
C ARG A 40 -24.18 43.35 10.50
N LYS A 41 -25.25 43.28 11.30
CA LYS A 41 -25.42 44.14 12.50
C LYS A 41 -24.65 43.67 13.73
N ASN A 42 -24.34 42.37 13.88
CA ASN A 42 -23.73 41.79 15.08
C ASN A 42 -22.21 41.48 14.94
N LYS A 43 -21.48 42.17 14.00
CA LYS A 43 -20.05 41.92 13.73
C LYS A 43 -19.77 40.44 13.62
N PRO A 44 -20.14 39.79 12.50
CA PRO A 44 -19.89 38.36 12.32
C PRO A 44 -18.41 38.07 12.51
N ASN A 45 -18.09 36.90 13.11
CA ASN A 45 -16.72 36.47 13.22
C ASN A 45 -16.18 36.16 11.81
N LEU A 46 -15.70 37.21 11.12
CA LEU A 46 -15.19 37.15 9.76
C LEU A 46 -14.15 36.01 9.56
N LYS A 47 -13.37 35.70 10.60
CA LYS A 47 -12.41 34.60 10.55
C LYS A 47 -13.13 33.27 10.44
N ALA A 48 -14.18 33.00 11.20
CA ALA A 48 -14.95 31.77 11.16
C ALA A 48 -15.64 31.59 9.80
N VAL A 49 -16.24 32.63 9.27
CA VAL A 49 -16.87 32.63 7.93
C VAL A 49 -15.82 32.33 6.86
N PHE A 50 -14.66 32.98 6.93
CA PHE A 50 -13.59 32.76 5.95
C PHE A 50 -13.03 31.29 6.06
N MET A 51 -12.92 30.76 7.26
CA MET A 51 -12.54 29.35 7.45
C MET A 51 -13.58 28.40 6.84
N LEU A 52 -14.89 28.69 7.00
CA LEU A 52 -15.95 27.90 6.38
C LEU A 52 -15.89 27.96 4.84
N LEU A 53 -15.64 29.13 4.27
CA LEU A 53 -15.46 29.28 2.82
C LEU A 53 -14.25 28.47 2.33
N VAL A 54 -13.13 28.55 3.02
CA VAL A 54 -11.93 27.76 2.69
C VAL A 54 -12.21 26.25 2.78
N PHE A 55 -13.00 25.81 3.77
CA PHE A 55 -13.46 24.42 3.88
C PHE A 55 -14.29 24.00 2.65
N LEU A 56 -15.27 24.80 2.26
CA LEU A 56 -16.13 24.52 1.10
C LEU A 56 -15.33 24.52 -0.22
N VAL A 57 -14.34 25.40 -0.35
CA VAL A 57 -13.42 25.39 -1.51
C VAL A 57 -12.65 24.07 -1.56
N GLY A 58 -12.13 23.59 -0.42
CA GLY A 58 -11.44 22.29 -0.36
C GLY A 58 -12.36 21.13 -0.75
N MET A 59 -13.63 21.15 -0.31
CA MET A 59 -14.62 20.14 -0.73
C MET A 59 -14.88 20.18 -2.24
N ALA A 60 -15.03 21.37 -2.80
CA ALA A 60 -15.30 21.56 -4.24
C ALA A 60 -14.11 21.07 -5.07
N ASP A 61 -12.91 21.48 -4.72
CA ASP A 61 -11.66 21.15 -5.41
C ASP A 61 -11.44 19.63 -5.47
N TYR A 62 -11.56 18.96 -4.33
CA TYR A 62 -11.47 17.49 -4.28
C TYR A 62 -12.57 16.83 -5.13
N SER A 63 -13.83 17.27 -5.00
CA SER A 63 -14.95 16.64 -5.70
C SER A 63 -14.82 16.78 -7.22
N LEU A 64 -14.33 17.92 -7.69
CA LEU A 64 -14.04 18.15 -9.11
C LEU A 64 -12.90 17.25 -9.61
N ALA A 65 -11.78 17.20 -8.87
CA ALA A 65 -10.63 16.38 -9.24
C ALA A 65 -10.95 14.87 -9.22
N TYR A 66 -11.75 14.42 -8.23
CA TYR A 66 -12.16 13.03 -8.12
C TYR A 66 -13.08 12.61 -9.27
N ARG A 67 -14.02 13.48 -9.67
CA ARG A 67 -14.98 13.23 -10.75
C ARG A 67 -14.44 13.52 -12.15
N ALA A 68 -13.26 14.11 -12.26
CA ALA A 68 -12.65 14.35 -13.56
C ALA A 68 -12.48 13.01 -14.31
N GLU A 69 -13.11 12.91 -15.46
CA GLU A 69 -13.06 11.74 -16.34
C GLU A 69 -11.87 11.85 -17.30
N SER A 70 -11.32 10.72 -17.67
CA SER A 70 -10.33 10.61 -18.73
C SER A 70 -11.02 10.62 -20.09
N ARG A 71 -10.46 11.27 -21.07
CA ARG A 71 -10.96 11.17 -22.45
C ARG A 71 -10.87 9.74 -23.01
N LEU A 72 -9.98 8.93 -22.43
CA LEU A 72 -9.85 7.51 -22.73
C LEU A 72 -10.98 6.66 -22.16
N ASP A 73 -11.85 7.18 -21.28
CA ASP A 73 -13.00 6.44 -20.75
C ASP A 73 -13.99 6.05 -21.87
N ALA A 74 -14.05 6.85 -22.96
CA ALA A 74 -14.85 6.52 -24.14
C ALA A 74 -14.38 5.25 -24.88
N PHE A 75 -13.14 4.81 -24.63
CA PHE A 75 -12.51 3.64 -25.28
C PHE A 75 -12.30 2.48 -24.31
N ASP A 76 -12.86 2.54 -23.10
CA ASP A 76 -12.73 1.48 -22.10
C ASP A 76 -13.29 0.15 -22.64
N GLY A 77 -12.53 -0.93 -22.48
CA GLY A 77 -12.87 -2.26 -23.01
C GLY A 77 -12.78 -2.41 -24.53
N LYS A 78 -12.46 -1.34 -25.28
CA LYS A 78 -12.42 -1.36 -26.74
C LYS A 78 -11.01 -1.55 -27.27
N THR A 79 -10.90 -2.29 -28.39
CA THR A 79 -9.66 -2.41 -29.15
C THR A 79 -9.58 -1.29 -30.16
N ALA A 80 -8.51 -0.49 -30.09
CA ALA A 80 -8.26 0.64 -31.00
C ALA A 80 -6.78 0.73 -31.37
N VAL A 81 -6.43 1.65 -32.25
CA VAL A 81 -5.03 1.98 -32.54
C VAL A 81 -4.66 3.28 -31.86
N TYR A 82 -3.63 3.22 -31.01
CA TYR A 82 -3.13 4.33 -30.22
C TYR A 82 -1.76 4.76 -30.71
N GLU A 83 -1.56 6.06 -30.92
CA GLU A 83 -0.22 6.60 -31.02
C GLU A 83 0.25 7.03 -29.64
N CYS A 84 1.35 6.46 -29.16
CA CYS A 84 1.88 6.70 -27.83
C CYS A 84 3.36 7.08 -27.87
N LEU A 85 3.76 7.97 -26.97
CA LEU A 85 5.14 8.37 -26.73
C LEU A 85 5.62 7.77 -25.44
N ILE A 86 6.69 6.99 -25.43
CA ILE A 86 7.32 6.46 -24.23
C ILE A 86 7.96 7.59 -23.42
N THR A 87 7.65 7.66 -22.13
CA THR A 87 8.07 8.77 -21.25
C THR A 87 9.05 8.40 -20.17
N ASP A 88 9.28 7.09 -19.93
CA ASP A 88 10.25 6.57 -18.96
C ASP A 88 10.61 5.12 -19.31
N ASN A 89 11.60 4.56 -18.61
CA ASN A 89 12.01 3.16 -18.74
C ASN A 89 10.87 2.21 -18.35
N PRO A 90 10.82 1.00 -18.95
CA PRO A 90 9.84 0.00 -18.59
C PRO A 90 10.11 -0.60 -17.20
N VAL A 91 9.05 -1.10 -16.59
CA VAL A 91 9.12 -1.98 -15.41
C VAL A 91 8.71 -3.37 -15.83
N GLU A 92 9.56 -4.36 -15.57
CA GLU A 92 9.25 -5.77 -15.84
C GLU A 92 8.13 -6.27 -14.91
N ARG A 93 7.17 -6.98 -15.51
CA ARG A 93 6.00 -7.54 -14.84
C ARG A 93 5.74 -8.98 -15.30
N GLY A 94 6.75 -9.81 -15.19
CA GLY A 94 6.71 -11.18 -15.67
C GLY A 94 6.68 -11.27 -17.19
N LYS A 95 5.52 -11.58 -17.78
CA LYS A 95 5.38 -11.78 -19.25
C LYS A 95 5.39 -10.49 -20.05
N TYR A 96 5.27 -9.33 -19.42
CA TYR A 96 5.19 -8.05 -20.14
C TYR A 96 6.04 -6.98 -19.49
N LEU A 97 6.46 -6.02 -20.34
CA LEU A 97 7.07 -4.77 -19.94
C LEU A 97 5.98 -3.70 -19.79
N GLN A 98 5.95 -3.04 -18.65
CA GLN A 98 5.03 -1.93 -18.38
C GLN A 98 5.74 -0.60 -18.61
N TYR A 99 5.36 0.11 -19.69
CA TYR A 99 5.93 1.41 -20.04
C TYR A 99 5.05 2.55 -19.56
N PRO A 100 5.58 3.53 -18.81
CA PRO A 100 4.96 4.83 -18.70
C PRO A 100 4.97 5.53 -20.06
N ALA A 101 3.81 5.96 -20.55
CA ALA A 101 3.68 6.58 -21.86
C ALA A 101 2.66 7.71 -21.84
N ARG A 102 2.60 8.45 -22.95
CA ARG A 102 1.60 9.48 -23.22
C ARG A 102 0.89 9.15 -24.54
N SER A 103 -0.41 8.91 -24.47
CA SER A 103 -1.25 8.82 -25.67
C SER A 103 -1.31 10.16 -26.36
N ILE A 104 -1.15 10.18 -27.68
CA ILE A 104 -1.16 11.39 -28.53
C ILE A 104 -2.44 11.41 -29.35
N SER A 105 -2.82 10.26 -29.93
CA SER A 105 -4.03 10.10 -30.73
C SER A 105 -4.60 8.69 -30.59
N VAL A 106 -5.88 8.56 -30.88
CA VAL A 106 -6.60 7.28 -30.93
C VAL A 106 -7.36 7.22 -32.24
N GLN A 107 -7.22 6.10 -32.96
CA GLN A 107 -8.01 5.79 -34.11
C GLN A 107 -8.97 4.64 -33.77
N TYR A 108 -10.27 4.94 -33.85
CA TYR A 108 -11.33 4.00 -33.57
C TYR A 108 -12.47 4.14 -34.62
N GLU A 109 -12.92 3.05 -35.22
CA GLU A 109 -13.98 3.01 -36.25
C GLU A 109 -13.76 4.04 -37.36
N GLY A 110 -12.52 4.18 -37.84
CA GLY A 110 -12.16 5.11 -38.91
C GLY A 110 -12.08 6.58 -38.51
N LYS A 111 -12.38 6.93 -37.27
CA LYS A 111 -12.28 8.30 -36.76
C LYS A 111 -10.98 8.49 -35.96
N HIS A 112 -10.40 9.70 -36.10
CA HIS A 112 -9.20 10.10 -35.36
C HIS A 112 -9.56 11.08 -34.23
N TYR A 113 -9.05 10.79 -33.05
CA TYR A 113 -9.21 11.62 -31.84
C TYR A 113 -7.84 12.04 -31.34
N ASN A 114 -7.59 13.34 -31.27
CA ASN A 114 -6.33 13.92 -30.79
C ASN A 114 -6.48 14.42 -29.37
N PHE A 115 -5.73 13.84 -28.45
CA PHE A 115 -5.62 14.29 -27.07
C PHE A 115 -4.37 13.70 -26.43
N SER A 116 -3.92 14.31 -25.33
CA SER A 116 -2.68 13.94 -24.69
C SER A 116 -2.91 13.57 -23.23
N GLU A 117 -2.89 12.27 -22.92
CA GLU A 117 -3.05 11.72 -21.60
C GLU A 117 -1.95 10.71 -21.23
N LYS A 118 -1.60 10.63 -19.96
CA LYS A 118 -0.66 9.63 -19.48
C LYS A 118 -1.35 8.28 -19.35
N VAL A 119 -0.66 7.22 -19.83
CA VAL A 119 -1.13 5.84 -19.81
C VAL A 119 0.00 4.90 -19.42
N PHE A 120 -0.35 3.69 -19.01
CA PHE A 120 0.58 2.57 -19.01
C PHE A 120 0.36 1.73 -20.26
N LEU A 121 1.46 1.34 -20.91
CA LEU A 121 1.45 0.36 -21.98
C LEU A 121 1.95 -0.96 -21.44
N LYS A 122 1.23 -2.04 -21.71
CA LYS A 122 1.68 -3.41 -21.46
C LYS A 122 2.06 -4.02 -22.80
N ILE A 123 3.34 -4.30 -22.98
CA ILE A 123 3.92 -4.84 -24.24
C ILE A 123 4.66 -6.12 -23.87
N ASP A 124 4.60 -7.14 -24.71
CA ASP A 124 5.33 -8.39 -24.48
C ASP A 124 6.81 -8.14 -24.24
N ALA A 125 7.41 -8.93 -23.35
CA ALA A 125 8.80 -8.76 -22.91
C ALA A 125 9.82 -8.95 -24.06
N ASP A 126 9.44 -9.62 -25.13
CA ASP A 126 10.31 -9.87 -26.31
C ASP A 126 10.62 -8.60 -27.11
N THR A 127 9.86 -7.51 -26.90
CA THR A 127 10.03 -6.25 -27.65
C THR A 127 10.37 -5.10 -26.72
N VAL A 128 11.60 -4.61 -26.79
CA VAL A 128 12.08 -3.51 -25.96
C VAL A 128 12.13 -2.21 -26.76
N PHE A 129 11.45 -1.19 -26.26
CA PHE A 129 11.46 0.19 -26.77
C PHE A 129 12.17 1.13 -25.81
N LYS A 130 12.61 2.28 -26.32
CA LYS A 130 13.39 3.26 -25.56
C LYS A 130 12.57 4.50 -25.20
N PHE A 131 13.06 5.26 -24.22
CA PHE A 131 12.54 6.59 -23.93
C PHE A 131 12.52 7.46 -25.21
N GLY A 132 11.41 8.15 -25.43
CA GLY A 132 11.26 9.04 -26.57
C GLY A 132 10.76 8.37 -27.85
N ASP A 133 10.61 7.05 -27.89
CA ASP A 133 10.05 6.34 -29.02
C ASP A 133 8.55 6.62 -29.15
N LYS A 134 8.13 6.98 -30.36
CA LYS A 134 6.72 7.13 -30.74
C LYS A 134 6.27 5.82 -31.37
N LEU A 135 5.25 5.22 -30.78
CA LEU A 135 4.73 3.90 -31.16
C LEU A 135 3.31 3.99 -31.74
N SER A 136 3.00 3.11 -32.68
CA SER A 136 1.64 2.74 -33.03
C SER A 136 1.29 1.44 -32.33
N ILE A 137 0.27 1.46 -31.49
CA ILE A 137 -0.14 0.33 -30.66
C ILE A 137 -1.57 -0.03 -30.99
N ARG A 138 -1.78 -1.25 -31.48
CA ARG A 138 -3.10 -1.85 -31.53
C ARG A 138 -3.32 -2.65 -30.24
N GLY A 139 -4.37 -2.32 -29.48
CA GLY A 139 -4.61 -2.98 -28.22
C GLY A 139 -5.89 -2.53 -27.55
N GLN A 140 -6.17 -3.14 -26.40
CA GLN A 140 -7.35 -2.87 -25.59
C GLN A 140 -7.03 -1.87 -24.48
N CYS A 141 -7.83 -0.80 -24.40
CA CYS A 141 -7.79 0.14 -23.30
C CYS A 141 -8.59 -0.40 -22.12
N SER A 142 -8.07 -0.27 -20.91
CA SER A 142 -8.76 -0.70 -19.71
C SER A 142 -8.37 0.18 -18.50
N ASP A 143 -9.20 0.14 -17.48
CA ASP A 143 -8.89 0.77 -16.19
C ASP A 143 -7.65 0.14 -15.56
N ILE A 144 -6.92 0.94 -14.80
CA ILE A 144 -5.91 0.41 -13.87
C ILE A 144 -6.64 -0.35 -12.78
N ALA A 145 -6.15 -1.53 -12.42
CA ALA A 145 -6.74 -2.33 -11.35
C ALA A 145 -6.80 -1.52 -10.05
N GLY A 146 -8.00 -1.35 -9.53
CA GLY A 146 -8.25 -0.75 -8.23
C GLY A 146 -8.10 -1.74 -7.08
N ILE A 147 -8.84 -1.50 -6.00
CA ILE A 147 -8.92 -2.39 -4.84
C ILE A 147 -9.43 -3.76 -5.27
N ARG A 148 -8.74 -4.83 -4.88
CA ARG A 148 -9.13 -6.22 -5.15
C ARG A 148 -9.62 -6.92 -3.89
N ASN A 149 -9.01 -6.63 -2.73
CA ASN A 149 -9.43 -7.18 -1.44
C ASN A 149 -9.84 -6.07 -0.47
N PRO A 150 -10.67 -6.37 0.54
CA PRO A 150 -11.08 -5.38 1.52
C PRO A 150 -9.89 -4.82 2.30
N GLY A 151 -9.62 -3.54 2.11
CA GLY A 151 -8.52 -2.83 2.77
C GLY A 151 -7.26 -2.65 1.93
N ASP A 152 -7.21 -3.22 0.72
CA ASP A 152 -6.10 -3.02 -0.21
C ASP A 152 -5.86 -1.55 -0.52
N PHE A 153 -4.63 -1.25 -0.91
CA PHE A 153 -4.26 0.07 -1.40
C PHE A 153 -4.93 0.35 -2.76
N ASP A 154 -5.52 1.53 -2.89
CA ASP A 154 -6.19 1.94 -4.14
C ASP A 154 -5.18 2.45 -5.18
N PHE A 155 -4.65 1.53 -5.98
CA PHE A 155 -3.74 1.87 -7.08
C PHE A 155 -4.41 2.72 -8.15
N LYS A 156 -5.72 2.56 -8.43
CA LYS A 156 -6.44 3.37 -9.40
C LYS A 156 -6.43 4.84 -8.98
N LEU A 157 -6.75 5.12 -7.72
CA LEU A 157 -6.76 6.48 -7.19
C LEU A 157 -5.33 7.06 -7.07
N TYR A 158 -4.36 6.26 -6.67
CA TYR A 158 -2.96 6.65 -6.61
C TYR A 158 -2.41 7.06 -7.99
N TYR A 159 -2.67 6.27 -9.03
CA TYR A 159 -2.21 6.60 -10.38
C TYR A 159 -3.02 7.74 -11.01
N LYS A 160 -4.32 7.87 -10.67
CA LYS A 160 -5.12 9.03 -11.04
C LYS A 160 -4.52 10.33 -10.49
N ASN A 161 -4.05 10.34 -9.25
CA ASN A 161 -3.32 11.47 -8.67
C ASN A 161 -2.04 11.82 -9.46
N LYS A 162 -1.38 10.82 -10.06
CA LYS A 162 -0.23 11.02 -10.97
C LYS A 162 -0.65 11.40 -12.40
N GLY A 163 -1.95 11.49 -12.67
CA GLY A 163 -2.52 11.80 -13.97
C GLY A 163 -2.52 10.63 -14.95
N ILE A 164 -2.38 9.38 -14.46
CA ILE A 164 -2.44 8.15 -15.24
C ILE A 164 -3.78 7.48 -14.90
N ALA A 165 -4.74 7.47 -15.84
CA ALA A 165 -6.07 6.92 -15.58
C ALA A 165 -6.27 5.54 -16.20
N LYS A 166 -5.58 5.22 -17.28
CA LYS A 166 -5.79 4.02 -18.08
C LYS A 166 -4.50 3.25 -18.37
N GLN A 167 -4.68 2.00 -18.74
CA GLN A 167 -3.63 1.15 -19.30
C GLN A 167 -4.08 0.59 -20.64
N ILE A 168 -3.13 0.34 -21.54
CA ILE A 168 -3.37 -0.23 -22.87
C ILE A 168 -2.57 -1.53 -22.94
N ALA A 169 -3.27 -2.65 -23.09
CA ALA A 169 -2.65 -3.93 -23.37
C ALA A 169 -2.44 -4.05 -24.87
N ALA A 170 -1.18 -4.14 -25.29
CA ALA A 170 -0.81 -4.16 -26.70
C ALA A 170 -0.96 -5.57 -27.27
N ASP A 171 -1.77 -5.73 -28.33
CA ASP A 171 -1.75 -6.92 -29.17
C ASP A 171 -0.61 -6.85 -30.20
N ARG A 172 -0.33 -5.61 -30.69
CA ARG A 172 0.78 -5.30 -31.60
C ARG A 172 1.33 -3.91 -31.29
N ALA A 173 2.65 -3.79 -31.28
CA ALA A 173 3.35 -2.53 -31.15
C ALA A 173 4.33 -2.33 -32.31
N ALA A 174 4.32 -1.16 -32.94
CA ALA A 174 5.22 -0.82 -34.05
C ALA A 174 5.85 0.55 -33.77
N LEU A 175 7.16 0.65 -34.01
CA LEU A 175 7.91 1.89 -33.91
C LEU A 175 7.55 2.80 -35.08
N LEU A 176 7.02 4.00 -34.80
CA LEU A 176 6.75 5.04 -35.81
C LEU A 176 7.92 5.99 -36.01
N LYS A 177 8.52 6.42 -34.89
CA LYS A 177 9.61 7.39 -34.89
C LYS A 177 10.41 7.30 -33.60
N GLU A 178 11.72 7.30 -33.71
CA GLU A 178 12.64 7.37 -32.55
C GLU A 178 12.77 8.82 -32.05
N ASN A 179 13.22 8.98 -30.79
CA ASN A 179 13.62 10.25 -30.17
C ASN A 179 12.62 11.42 -30.36
N SER A 180 11.33 11.16 -30.24
CA SER A 180 10.27 12.15 -30.42
C SER A 180 9.92 12.93 -29.14
N ALA A 181 10.69 12.74 -28.04
CA ALA A 181 10.48 13.46 -26.80
C ALA A 181 10.84 14.96 -26.93
N GLY A 182 10.12 15.82 -26.22
CA GLY A 182 10.47 17.24 -26.16
C GLY A 182 11.83 17.48 -25.48
N VAL A 183 12.59 18.43 -25.97
CA VAL A 183 13.99 18.71 -25.58
C VAL A 183 14.18 18.77 -24.06
N PHE A 184 13.33 19.47 -23.33
CA PHE A 184 13.46 19.58 -21.87
C PHE A 184 13.29 18.23 -21.15
N LYS A 185 12.32 17.41 -21.58
CA LYS A 185 12.13 16.07 -21.00
C LYS A 185 13.26 15.14 -21.33
N ALA A 186 13.76 15.21 -22.57
CA ALA A 186 14.93 14.45 -23.00
C ALA A 186 16.15 14.82 -22.15
N MET A 187 16.37 16.13 -21.91
CA MET A 187 17.46 16.60 -21.06
C MET A 187 17.35 16.02 -19.62
N LEU A 188 16.18 16.06 -19.00
CA LEU A 188 15.98 15.49 -17.66
C LEU A 188 16.24 13.98 -17.64
N TYR A 189 15.71 13.25 -18.62
CA TYR A 189 15.89 11.81 -18.72
C TYR A 189 17.36 11.43 -18.90
N TYR A 190 18.04 12.01 -19.91
CA TYR A 190 19.45 11.70 -20.15
C TYR A 190 20.37 12.16 -19.02
N SER A 191 20.02 13.24 -18.32
CA SER A 191 20.75 13.63 -17.10
C SER A 191 20.61 12.60 -15.99
N LYS A 192 19.40 12.02 -15.79
CA LYS A 192 19.17 10.95 -14.81
C LYS A 192 19.94 9.69 -15.18
N GLU A 193 19.89 9.27 -16.45
CA GLU A 193 20.64 8.10 -16.94
C GLU A 193 22.17 8.32 -16.84
N LYS A 194 22.65 9.53 -17.10
CA LYS A 194 24.06 9.86 -16.92
C LYS A 194 24.51 9.73 -15.47
N VAL A 195 23.69 10.20 -14.52
CA VAL A 195 23.96 10.01 -13.10
C VAL A 195 24.05 8.53 -12.74
N ARG A 196 23.09 7.71 -13.22
CA ARG A 196 23.07 6.27 -13.01
C ARG A 196 24.31 5.58 -13.62
N SER A 197 24.67 5.92 -14.85
CA SER A 197 25.88 5.38 -15.51
C SER A 197 27.14 5.69 -14.71
N ILE A 198 27.32 6.94 -14.25
CA ILE A 198 28.50 7.35 -13.45
C ILE A 198 28.60 6.52 -12.17
N ILE A 199 27.49 6.30 -11.46
CA ILE A 199 27.45 5.52 -10.23
C ILE A 199 27.75 4.04 -10.50
N ASN A 200 27.09 3.44 -11.51
CA ASN A 200 27.24 2.02 -11.83
C ASN A 200 28.63 1.67 -12.38
N GLU A 201 29.31 2.63 -13.02
CA GLU A 201 30.69 2.44 -13.49
C GLU A 201 31.73 2.52 -12.38
N ALA A 202 31.37 3.09 -11.24
CA ALA A 202 32.32 3.39 -10.16
C ALA A 202 32.14 2.52 -8.91
N LEU A 203 30.98 1.94 -8.69
CA LEU A 203 30.66 1.12 -7.52
C LEU A 203 30.21 -0.28 -7.94
N PRO A 204 30.41 -1.31 -7.07
CA PRO A 204 29.82 -2.62 -7.25
C PRO A 204 28.28 -2.53 -7.24
N GLN A 205 27.61 -3.54 -7.79
CA GLN A 205 26.16 -3.52 -8.07
C GLN A 205 25.29 -3.22 -6.83
N GLU A 206 25.60 -3.81 -5.67
CA GLU A 206 24.80 -3.60 -4.45
C GLU A 206 24.91 -2.16 -3.96
N GLU A 207 26.13 -1.63 -3.84
CA GLU A 207 26.37 -0.27 -3.37
C GLU A 207 25.89 0.78 -4.39
N ALA A 208 26.04 0.49 -5.68
CA ALA A 208 25.52 1.34 -6.75
C ALA A 208 23.99 1.44 -6.68
N ALA A 209 23.29 0.33 -6.42
CA ALA A 209 21.85 0.32 -6.25
C ALA A 209 21.38 1.15 -5.04
N VAL A 210 22.11 1.05 -3.90
CA VAL A 210 21.81 1.86 -2.71
C VAL A 210 22.03 3.34 -2.98
N LEU A 211 23.19 3.72 -3.56
CA LEU A 211 23.49 5.12 -3.86
C LEU A 211 22.52 5.71 -4.90
N THR A 212 22.18 4.94 -5.93
CA THR A 212 21.17 5.33 -6.94
C THR A 212 19.82 5.58 -6.27
N GLY A 213 19.41 4.70 -5.36
CA GLY A 213 18.20 4.90 -4.55
C GLY A 213 18.23 6.18 -3.73
N ILE A 214 19.35 6.50 -3.08
CA ILE A 214 19.53 7.71 -2.26
C ILE A 214 19.50 8.99 -3.13
N ILE A 215 20.18 8.99 -4.28
CA ILE A 215 20.33 10.19 -5.12
C ILE A 215 19.17 10.38 -6.10
N THR A 216 18.67 9.32 -6.73
CA THR A 216 17.63 9.44 -7.76
C THR A 216 16.24 8.97 -7.32
N GLY A 217 16.16 8.24 -6.21
CA GLY A 217 14.93 7.58 -5.74
C GLY A 217 14.60 6.29 -6.49
N ASP A 218 15.45 5.85 -7.42
CA ASP A 218 15.26 4.63 -8.19
C ASP A 218 15.77 3.42 -7.39
N LYS A 219 14.89 2.45 -7.18
CA LYS A 219 15.14 1.24 -6.37
C LYS A 219 15.04 -0.05 -7.21
N ALA A 220 15.00 0.08 -8.54
CA ALA A 220 14.76 -1.06 -9.42
C ALA A 220 15.85 -2.15 -9.26
N ASP A 221 17.11 -1.73 -9.17
CA ASP A 221 18.26 -2.63 -9.10
C ASP A 221 18.58 -3.13 -7.68
N MET A 222 17.79 -2.71 -6.67
CA MET A 222 18.02 -3.11 -5.27
C MET A 222 17.39 -4.47 -4.99
N ASP A 223 18.11 -5.31 -4.26
CA ASP A 223 17.64 -6.59 -3.77
C ASP A 223 16.41 -6.46 -2.84
N GLU A 224 15.47 -7.41 -2.94
CA GLU A 224 14.24 -7.39 -2.13
C GLU A 224 14.54 -7.57 -0.64
N ASP A 225 15.52 -8.39 -0.25
CA ASP A 225 15.91 -8.58 1.16
C ASP A 225 16.43 -7.27 1.76
N MET A 226 17.19 -6.49 0.98
CA MET A 226 17.65 -5.17 1.40
C MET A 226 16.49 -4.19 1.55
N LYS A 227 15.53 -4.18 0.60
CA LYS A 227 14.31 -3.36 0.70
C LYS A 227 13.51 -3.70 1.95
N GLU A 228 13.37 -4.99 2.27
CA GLU A 228 12.69 -5.45 3.48
C GLU A 228 13.44 -5.04 4.75
N ALA A 229 14.78 -5.12 4.77
CA ALA A 229 15.60 -4.68 5.90
C ALA A 229 15.44 -3.17 6.17
N TYR A 230 15.44 -2.33 5.12
CA TYR A 230 15.15 -0.89 5.25
C TYR A 230 13.73 -0.63 5.76
N MET A 231 12.75 -1.45 5.36
CA MET A 231 11.37 -1.34 5.86
C MET A 231 11.30 -1.71 7.34
N LYS A 232 11.86 -2.86 7.74
CA LYS A 232 11.86 -3.34 9.12
C LYS A 232 12.54 -2.37 10.08
N THR A 233 13.60 -1.72 9.66
CA THR A 233 14.32 -0.72 10.46
C THR A 233 13.68 0.67 10.44
N GLY A 234 12.63 0.90 9.61
CA GLY A 234 11.98 2.20 9.44
C GLY A 234 12.81 3.23 8.66
N LEU A 235 13.83 2.76 7.94
CA LEU A 235 14.77 3.60 7.17
C LEU A 235 14.43 3.70 5.68
N SER A 236 13.28 3.18 5.24
CA SER A 236 12.82 3.28 3.84
C SER A 236 12.81 4.72 3.29
N HIS A 237 12.72 5.71 4.19
CA HIS A 237 12.77 7.12 3.83
C HIS A 237 14.15 7.61 3.36
N ILE A 238 15.24 6.90 3.70
CA ILE A 238 16.60 7.15 3.21
C ILE A 238 16.73 6.72 1.74
N LEU A 239 16.07 5.63 1.35
CA LEU A 239 16.05 5.13 -0.04
C LEU A 239 15.07 5.88 -0.95
N SER A 240 14.35 6.83 -0.45
CA SER A 240 13.49 7.70 -1.25
C SER A 240 13.97 9.12 -1.12
N VAL A 241 14.08 9.84 -2.24
CA VAL A 241 14.53 11.23 -2.15
C VAL A 241 13.53 12.04 -1.33
N SER A 242 13.97 12.43 -0.15
CA SER A 242 13.18 13.15 0.86
C SER A 242 13.60 14.62 0.94
N GLY A 243 12.86 15.39 1.73
CA GLY A 243 13.25 16.76 2.04
C GLY A 243 14.63 16.89 2.70
N LEU A 244 15.11 15.82 3.35
CA LEU A 244 16.43 15.76 3.96
C LEU A 244 17.55 15.79 2.88
N HIS A 245 17.41 14.95 1.84
CA HIS A 245 18.37 14.92 0.71
C HIS A 245 18.40 16.24 -0.06
N VAL A 246 17.21 16.84 -0.26
CA VAL A 246 17.12 18.19 -0.83
C VAL A 246 17.85 19.21 0.05
N GLY A 247 17.68 19.13 1.37
CA GLY A 247 18.41 19.97 2.34
C GLY A 247 19.94 19.78 2.28
N PHE A 248 20.40 18.54 2.14
CA PHE A 248 21.84 18.23 1.99
C PHE A 248 22.41 18.81 0.71
N LEU A 249 21.71 18.65 -0.41
CA LEU A 249 22.09 19.28 -1.68
C LEU A 249 22.16 20.80 -1.57
N MET A 250 21.15 21.43 -0.96
CA MET A 250 21.12 22.88 -0.76
C MET A 250 22.30 23.35 0.10
N MET A 251 22.61 22.64 1.16
CA MET A 251 23.76 22.95 2.01
C MET A 251 25.06 22.83 1.22
N LEU A 252 25.25 21.73 0.48
CA LEU A 252 26.42 21.54 -0.40
C LEU A 252 26.56 22.67 -1.42
N LEU A 253 25.47 23.02 -2.13
CA LEU A 253 25.48 24.11 -3.13
C LEU A 253 25.82 25.45 -2.48
N THR A 254 25.27 25.73 -1.29
CA THR A 254 25.56 26.97 -0.57
C THR A 254 27.04 27.07 -0.24
N TYR A 255 27.67 25.97 0.25
CA TYR A 255 29.11 25.93 0.52
C TYR A 255 29.97 26.04 -0.75
N LEU A 256 29.59 25.34 -1.83
CA LEU A 256 30.28 25.41 -3.12
C LEU A 256 30.22 26.81 -3.76
N LEU A 257 29.18 27.57 -3.51
CA LEU A 257 29.03 28.96 -4.03
C LEU A 257 29.71 30.01 -3.14
N MET A 258 30.09 29.69 -1.90
CA MET A 258 30.74 30.66 -0.99
C MET A 258 32.02 31.29 -1.54
N PRO A 259 32.96 30.54 -2.17
CA PRO A 259 34.22 31.11 -2.69
C PRO A 259 34.02 32.18 -3.76
N PHE A 260 32.88 32.13 -4.49
CA PHE A 260 32.57 33.08 -5.56
C PHE A 260 32.10 34.46 -5.05
N LYS A 261 31.93 34.60 -3.71
CA LYS A 261 31.50 35.86 -3.05
C LYS A 261 30.25 36.51 -3.69
N LEU A 262 29.34 35.69 -4.20
CA LEU A 262 28.08 36.15 -4.79
C LEU A 262 27.23 36.89 -3.75
N ASP A 263 26.45 37.85 -4.20
CA ASP A 263 25.40 38.44 -3.34
C ASP A 263 24.47 37.33 -2.79
N LYS A 264 24.09 37.44 -1.51
CA LYS A 264 23.28 36.42 -0.82
C LYS A 264 21.95 36.10 -1.53
N ARG A 265 21.36 37.10 -2.22
CA ARG A 265 20.14 36.91 -3.01
C ARG A 265 20.43 36.09 -4.26
N LEU A 266 21.52 36.42 -4.97
CA LEU A 266 21.95 35.67 -6.17
C LEU A 266 22.37 34.25 -5.81
N GLN A 267 23.16 34.07 -4.75
CA GLN A 267 23.53 32.74 -4.24
C GLN A 267 22.29 31.89 -3.92
N GLY A 268 21.31 32.48 -3.23
CA GLY A 268 20.06 31.79 -2.94
C GLY A 268 19.26 31.44 -4.19
N ALA A 269 19.15 32.38 -5.16
CA ALA A 269 18.43 32.13 -6.41
C ALA A 269 19.08 30.98 -7.23
N VAL A 270 20.41 30.95 -7.32
CA VAL A 270 21.15 29.88 -8.01
C VAL A 270 20.92 28.55 -7.30
N THR A 271 21.04 28.51 -5.95
CA THR A 271 20.76 27.31 -5.15
C THR A 271 19.34 26.81 -5.39
N LEU A 272 18.36 27.70 -5.38
CA LEU A 272 16.95 27.33 -5.63
C LEU A 272 16.77 26.78 -7.06
N LEU A 273 17.34 27.41 -8.07
CA LEU A 273 17.24 26.98 -9.46
C LEU A 273 17.81 25.57 -9.67
N ILE A 274 19.02 25.29 -9.16
CA ILE A 274 19.65 23.97 -9.25
C ILE A 274 18.83 22.93 -8.47
N THR A 275 18.31 23.30 -7.30
CA THR A 275 17.46 22.40 -6.49
C THR A 275 16.14 22.09 -7.21
N VAL A 276 15.50 23.06 -7.85
CA VAL A 276 14.31 22.83 -8.66
C VAL A 276 14.61 21.91 -9.84
N TYR A 277 15.72 22.14 -10.55
CA TYR A 277 16.17 21.25 -11.63
C TYR A 277 16.35 19.81 -11.14
N TYR A 278 17.04 19.63 -10.02
CA TYR A 278 17.21 18.30 -9.39
C TYR A 278 15.88 17.65 -9.02
N VAL A 279 14.95 18.39 -8.41
CA VAL A 279 13.63 17.86 -8.04
C VAL A 279 12.83 17.44 -9.28
N LEU A 280 12.93 18.19 -10.38
CA LEU A 280 12.31 17.81 -11.66
C LEU A 280 12.97 16.57 -12.28
N LEU A 281 14.29 16.45 -12.19
CA LEU A 281 15.06 15.30 -12.66
C LEU A 281 14.63 13.99 -11.98
N ILE A 282 14.34 14.02 -10.69
CA ILE A 282 13.89 12.84 -9.94
C ILE A 282 12.38 12.58 -10.01
N GLY A 283 11.65 13.31 -10.86
CA GLY A 283 10.20 13.13 -11.05
C GLY A 283 9.30 13.87 -10.07
N ALA A 284 9.83 14.88 -9.36
CA ALA A 284 9.11 15.78 -8.45
C ALA A 284 8.27 15.07 -7.35
N PRO A 285 8.87 14.15 -6.54
CA PRO A 285 8.15 13.52 -5.44
C PRO A 285 7.69 14.57 -4.41
N PHE A 286 6.52 14.35 -3.80
CA PHE A 286 5.90 15.30 -2.89
C PHE A 286 6.82 15.81 -1.75
N PRO A 287 7.61 14.95 -1.07
CA PRO A 287 8.53 15.40 -0.03
C PRO A 287 9.59 16.40 -0.53
N SER A 288 10.09 16.21 -1.75
CA SER A 288 11.09 17.09 -2.37
C SER A 288 10.47 18.41 -2.84
N VAL A 289 9.27 18.37 -3.43
CA VAL A 289 8.50 19.57 -3.81
C VAL A 289 8.19 20.42 -2.57
N ARG A 290 7.75 19.80 -1.46
CA ARG A 290 7.55 20.50 -0.18
C ARG A 290 8.82 21.23 0.25
N ALA A 291 9.98 20.54 0.21
CA ALA A 291 11.25 21.16 0.62
C ALA A 291 11.61 22.39 -0.22
N VAL A 292 11.37 22.34 -1.53
CA VAL A 292 11.57 23.48 -2.44
C VAL A 292 10.64 24.64 -2.09
N ILE A 293 9.34 24.39 -1.86
CA ILE A 293 8.38 25.43 -1.47
C ILE A 293 8.80 26.08 -0.15
N MET A 294 9.19 25.26 0.85
CA MET A 294 9.63 25.77 2.16
C MET A 294 10.92 26.58 2.04
N LEU A 295 11.85 26.19 1.16
CA LEU A 295 13.04 26.98 0.86
C LEU A 295 12.69 28.33 0.23
N ALA A 296 11.80 28.33 -0.75
CA ALA A 296 11.33 29.57 -1.39
C ALA A 296 10.68 30.52 -0.36
N VAL A 297 9.86 29.97 0.56
CA VAL A 297 9.27 30.75 1.67
C VAL A 297 10.34 31.29 2.61
N LEU A 298 11.36 30.48 2.97
CA LEU A 298 12.49 30.93 3.80
C LEU A 298 13.23 32.10 3.14
N MET A 299 13.52 31.98 1.84
CA MET A 299 14.24 33.02 1.08
C MET A 299 13.41 34.30 0.97
N ALA A 300 12.12 34.18 0.65
CA ALA A 300 11.22 35.31 0.58
C ALA A 300 11.06 36.00 1.95
N GLY A 301 10.97 35.22 3.04
CA GLY A 301 10.94 35.74 4.41
C GLY A 301 12.19 36.52 4.77
N LYS A 302 13.38 35.96 4.47
CA LYS A 302 14.67 36.67 4.67
C LYS A 302 14.75 37.96 3.85
N ALA A 303 14.32 37.92 2.59
CA ALA A 303 14.30 39.11 1.73
C ALA A 303 13.36 40.20 2.24
N ALA A 304 12.25 39.81 2.91
CA ALA A 304 11.28 40.68 3.53
C ALA A 304 11.62 41.08 4.98
N GLY A 305 12.78 40.69 5.51
CA GLY A 305 13.20 40.97 6.89
C GLY A 305 12.33 40.28 7.96
N ARG A 306 11.66 39.15 7.62
CA ARG A 306 10.80 38.41 8.55
C ARG A 306 11.50 37.20 9.12
N GLU A 307 11.21 36.86 10.37
CA GLU A 307 11.65 35.62 11.01
C GLU A 307 10.94 34.41 10.38
N TYR A 308 11.65 33.30 10.36
CA TYR A 308 11.13 32.03 9.83
C TYR A 308 10.29 31.31 10.89
N ASP A 309 9.03 31.08 10.56
CA ASP A 309 8.11 30.23 11.34
C ASP A 309 7.91 28.88 10.62
N LEU A 310 8.40 27.82 11.24
CA LEU A 310 8.32 26.47 10.69
C LEU A 310 6.87 26.03 10.47
N LEU A 311 6.00 26.26 11.48
CA LEU A 311 4.60 25.82 11.41
C LEU A 311 3.84 26.57 10.29
N ALA A 312 4.07 27.86 10.16
CA ALA A 312 3.47 28.67 9.10
C ALA A 312 3.97 28.23 7.71
N SER A 313 5.28 27.95 7.57
CA SER A 313 5.89 27.52 6.29
C SER A 313 5.39 26.13 5.86
N VAL A 314 5.32 25.18 6.78
CA VAL A 314 4.77 23.83 6.52
C VAL A 314 3.30 23.93 6.12
N SER A 315 2.51 24.75 6.85
CA SER A 315 1.07 24.93 6.56
C SER A 315 0.82 25.61 5.21
N PHE A 316 1.68 26.55 4.83
CA PHE A 316 1.61 27.19 3.52
C PHE A 316 1.94 26.20 2.40
N ALA A 317 3.02 25.41 2.54
CA ALA A 317 3.36 24.39 1.57
C ALA A 317 2.25 23.33 1.44
N PHE A 318 1.68 22.90 2.58
CA PHE A 318 0.56 21.96 2.64
C PHE A 318 -0.65 22.46 1.84
N MET A 319 -1.06 23.70 2.11
CA MET A 319 -2.22 24.31 1.44
C MET A 319 -1.99 24.47 -0.07
N ILE A 320 -0.83 25.00 -0.48
CA ILE A 320 -0.51 25.16 -1.91
C ILE A 320 -0.53 23.81 -2.63
N MET A 321 0.13 22.80 -2.08
CA MET A 321 0.20 21.49 -2.72
C MET A 321 -1.19 20.86 -2.84
N LEU A 322 -2.05 21.00 -1.85
CA LEU A 322 -3.42 20.50 -1.91
C LEU A 322 -4.29 21.25 -2.91
N VAL A 323 -4.16 22.57 -3.03
CA VAL A 323 -4.88 23.37 -4.04
C VAL A 323 -4.54 22.89 -5.46
N PHE A 324 -3.27 22.57 -5.75
CA PHE A 324 -2.89 22.08 -7.08
C PHE A 324 -3.10 20.56 -7.27
N LYS A 325 -3.14 19.79 -6.19
CA LYS A 325 -3.24 18.34 -6.19
C LYS A 325 -4.11 17.85 -5.04
N PRO A 326 -5.44 18.05 -5.09
CA PRO A 326 -6.34 17.68 -3.99
C PRO A 326 -6.39 16.18 -3.72
N LEU A 327 -6.12 15.35 -4.73
CA LEU A 327 -6.00 13.89 -4.57
C LEU A 327 -4.70 13.45 -3.88
N ALA A 328 -3.76 14.37 -3.58
CA ALA A 328 -2.51 14.04 -2.89
C ALA A 328 -2.72 13.48 -1.47
N ILE A 329 -3.88 13.67 -0.85
CA ILE A 329 -4.24 13.03 0.43
C ILE A 329 -4.20 11.50 0.37
N HIS A 330 -4.33 10.91 -0.83
CA HIS A 330 -4.23 9.48 -1.06
C HIS A 330 -2.80 9.01 -1.40
N ASP A 331 -1.84 9.95 -1.48
CA ASP A 331 -0.42 9.62 -1.66
C ASP A 331 0.26 9.47 -0.30
N THR A 332 0.78 8.28 -0.03
CA THR A 332 1.45 7.96 1.24
C THR A 332 2.66 8.84 1.51
N GLY A 333 3.44 9.15 0.46
CA GLY A 333 4.61 10.02 0.58
C GLY A 333 4.25 11.44 0.97
N PHE A 334 3.13 11.98 0.43
CA PHE A 334 2.58 13.27 0.84
C PHE A 334 2.18 13.26 2.32
N MET A 335 1.35 12.29 2.73
CA MET A 335 0.83 12.23 4.10
C MET A 335 1.94 12.05 5.14
N ILE A 336 2.86 11.12 4.92
CA ILE A 336 3.99 10.86 5.83
C ILE A 336 4.90 12.10 5.92
N SER A 337 5.18 12.73 4.78
CA SER A 337 6.06 13.88 4.70
C SER A 337 5.53 15.08 5.51
N PHE A 338 4.25 15.39 5.41
CA PHE A 338 3.64 16.48 6.18
C PHE A 338 3.41 16.12 7.64
N ALA A 339 2.96 14.89 7.93
CA ALA A 339 2.82 14.41 9.30
C ALA A 339 4.15 14.46 10.06
N ALA A 340 5.27 14.10 9.43
CA ALA A 340 6.61 14.22 10.02
C ALA A 340 6.96 15.67 10.37
N MET A 341 6.72 16.60 9.45
CA MET A 341 7.04 18.02 9.69
C MET A 341 6.16 18.65 10.77
N TYR A 342 4.86 18.34 10.80
CA TYR A 342 3.97 18.77 11.88
C TYR A 342 4.40 18.15 13.23
N SER A 343 4.84 16.88 13.22
CA SER A 343 5.37 16.23 14.43
C SER A 343 6.60 16.93 14.96
N ILE A 344 7.54 17.30 14.09
CA ILE A 344 8.71 18.08 14.49
C ILE A 344 8.28 19.44 15.05
N ALA A 345 7.43 20.18 14.34
CA ALA A 345 7.01 21.52 14.74
C ALA A 345 6.28 21.53 16.10
N LEU A 346 5.50 20.49 16.40
CA LEU A 346 4.64 20.45 17.57
C LEU A 346 5.24 19.69 18.76
N LEU A 347 5.91 18.55 18.53
CA LEU A 347 6.39 17.62 19.55
C LEU A 347 7.84 17.85 19.95
N TYR A 348 8.71 18.26 19.01
CA TYR A 348 10.14 18.38 19.28
C TYR A 348 10.46 19.24 20.51
N PRO A 349 9.86 20.44 20.73
CA PRO A 349 10.17 21.25 21.91
C PRO A 349 9.85 20.55 23.22
N ALA A 350 8.75 19.78 23.29
CA ALA A 350 8.34 19.04 24.48
C ALA A 350 9.27 17.84 24.72
N VAL A 351 9.53 17.03 23.70
CA VAL A 351 10.40 15.84 23.79
C VAL A 351 11.83 16.26 24.12
N TYR A 352 12.35 17.29 23.47
CA TYR A 352 13.67 17.85 23.78
C TYR A 352 13.78 18.31 25.25
N GLY A 353 12.72 18.92 25.79
CA GLY A 353 12.64 19.32 27.19
C GLY A 353 12.69 18.14 28.17
N ILE A 354 12.10 16.98 27.81
CA ILE A 354 12.12 15.76 28.65
C ILE A 354 13.51 15.11 28.64
N LEU A 355 14.16 15.06 27.48
CA LEU A 355 15.47 14.41 27.32
C LEU A 355 16.65 15.26 27.83
N ARG A 356 16.41 16.21 28.76
CA ARG A 356 17.44 17.14 29.29
C ARG A 356 18.59 16.44 30.02
N CYS A 357 18.39 15.20 30.47
CA CYS A 357 19.44 14.39 31.10
C CYS A 357 20.45 13.82 30.10
N MET A 358 20.15 13.83 28.79
CA MET A 358 21.07 13.31 27.77
C MET A 358 22.09 14.36 27.33
N PRO A 359 23.33 13.94 26.95
CA PRO A 359 24.31 14.83 26.34
C PRO A 359 23.76 15.47 25.05
N GLY A 360 24.10 16.75 24.81
CA GLY A 360 23.53 17.52 23.68
C GLY A 360 23.72 16.89 22.30
N VAL A 361 24.83 16.19 22.09
CA VAL A 361 25.15 15.49 20.84
C VAL A 361 24.12 14.39 20.52
N ILE A 362 23.64 13.65 21.53
CA ILE A 362 22.66 12.56 21.38
C ILE A 362 21.24 13.09 21.54
N ARG A 363 21.04 14.08 22.40
CA ARG A 363 19.74 14.64 22.75
C ARG A 363 18.98 15.20 21.53
N ASN A 364 19.64 15.96 20.68
CA ASN A 364 19.04 16.55 19.48
C ASN A 364 18.52 15.47 18.52
N PRO A 365 19.35 14.54 18.00
CA PRO A 365 18.87 13.50 17.10
C PRO A 365 17.85 12.54 17.74
N ALA A 366 18.01 12.22 19.02
CA ALA A 366 17.05 11.39 19.74
C ALA A 366 15.69 12.09 19.89
N ALA A 367 15.67 13.37 20.26
CA ALA A 367 14.44 14.14 20.37
C ALA A 367 13.74 14.28 19.02
N LEU A 368 14.49 14.49 17.94
CA LEU A 368 13.97 14.57 16.60
C LEU A 368 13.34 13.24 16.16
N SER A 369 14.08 12.13 16.28
CA SER A 369 13.62 10.78 15.91
C SER A 369 12.39 10.38 16.71
N MET A 370 12.40 10.61 18.03
CA MET A 370 11.27 10.29 18.91
C MET A 370 10.03 11.13 18.60
N SER A 371 10.20 12.42 18.27
CA SER A 371 9.08 13.29 17.89
C SER A 371 8.43 12.84 16.58
N VAL A 372 9.24 12.51 15.59
CA VAL A 372 8.76 11.97 14.30
C VAL A 372 8.09 10.62 14.52
N TRP A 373 8.71 9.72 15.28
CA TRP A 373 8.16 8.39 15.56
C TRP A 373 6.79 8.48 16.24
N LEU A 374 6.67 9.28 17.32
CA LEU A 374 5.41 9.50 18.02
C LEU A 374 4.33 10.07 17.09
N GLY A 375 4.65 11.07 16.28
CA GLY A 375 3.66 11.68 15.42
C GLY A 375 3.28 10.84 14.21
N LEU A 376 4.18 9.98 13.71
CA LEU A 376 3.94 9.12 12.54
C LEU A 376 3.33 7.76 12.88
N ALA A 377 3.46 7.26 14.12
CA ALA A 377 3.07 5.90 14.46
C ALA A 377 1.67 5.49 13.96
N PRO A 378 0.57 6.29 14.15
CA PRO A 378 -0.74 5.92 13.62
C PRO A 378 -0.81 5.94 12.09
N VAL A 379 -0.08 6.85 11.44
CA VAL A 379 -0.04 6.96 9.97
C VAL A 379 0.66 5.73 9.38
N LEU A 380 1.81 5.32 9.96
CA LEU A 380 2.54 4.14 9.54
C LEU A 380 1.74 2.86 9.80
N ALA A 381 1.08 2.75 10.97
CA ALA A 381 0.18 1.65 11.28
C ALA A 381 -0.98 1.54 10.25
N HIS A 382 -1.52 2.68 9.82
CA HIS A 382 -2.63 2.71 8.86
C HIS A 382 -2.23 2.28 7.44
N TYR A 383 -1.05 2.76 6.95
CA TYR A 383 -0.62 2.51 5.56
C TYR A 383 0.22 1.25 5.39
N PHE A 384 1.08 0.94 6.36
CA PHE A 384 2.04 -0.16 6.26
C PHE A 384 1.78 -1.30 7.22
N ASN A 385 0.84 -1.14 8.16
CA ASN A 385 0.56 -2.13 9.20
C ASN A 385 1.81 -2.55 9.99
N TYR A 386 2.83 -1.69 10.05
CA TYR A 386 4.11 -1.97 10.70
C TYR A 386 4.65 -0.73 11.41
N ILE A 387 5.16 -0.92 12.63
CA ILE A 387 5.86 0.13 13.39
C ILE A 387 7.23 -0.39 13.79
N SER A 388 8.28 0.30 13.32
CA SER A 388 9.66 0.02 13.72
C SER A 388 9.98 0.73 15.02
N ILE A 389 10.36 -0.02 16.06
CA ILE A 389 10.83 0.54 17.34
C ILE A 389 12.32 0.91 17.22
N ILE A 390 13.09 0.05 16.56
CA ILE A 390 14.53 0.26 16.43
C ILE A 390 14.87 1.54 15.66
N SER A 391 13.92 2.06 14.85
CA SER A 391 14.08 3.29 14.08
C SER A 391 14.49 4.50 14.93
N ILE A 392 14.06 4.58 16.20
CA ILE A 392 14.43 5.67 17.11
C ILE A 392 15.94 5.68 17.35
N ILE A 393 16.52 4.50 17.54
CA ILE A 393 17.94 4.33 17.89
C ILE A 393 18.80 4.38 16.62
N ILE A 394 18.44 3.63 15.60
CA ILE A 394 19.25 3.50 14.38
C ILE A 394 19.35 4.82 13.62
N ASN A 395 18.33 5.67 13.66
CA ASN A 395 18.35 7.00 13.03
C ASN A 395 19.45 7.91 13.59
N ILE A 396 19.88 7.72 14.83
CA ILE A 396 20.95 8.52 15.45
C ILE A 396 22.26 8.36 14.66
N ALA A 397 22.53 7.16 14.15
CA ALA A 397 23.73 6.88 13.35
C ALA A 397 23.44 6.94 11.83
N ALA A 398 22.25 6.45 11.40
CA ALA A 398 21.92 6.35 9.98
C ALA A 398 21.77 7.71 9.31
N ILE A 399 21.23 8.73 10.00
CA ILE A 399 21.07 10.08 9.42
C ILE A 399 22.43 10.74 9.15
N PRO A 400 23.41 10.78 10.08
CA PRO A 400 24.76 11.28 9.79
C PRO A 400 25.48 10.52 8.66
N LEU A 401 25.35 9.17 8.64
CA LEU A 401 25.92 8.38 7.55
C LEU A 401 25.26 8.71 6.21
N SER A 402 23.94 8.79 6.17
CA SER A 402 23.20 9.20 4.98
C SER A 402 23.58 10.60 4.49
N PHE A 403 23.88 11.53 5.42
CA PHE A 403 24.40 12.85 5.06
C PHE A 403 25.74 12.74 4.32
N ILE A 404 26.72 11.98 4.87
CA ILE A 404 28.03 11.79 4.24
C ILE A 404 27.84 11.17 2.86
N ILE A 405 27.13 10.02 2.75
CA ILE A 405 26.87 9.30 1.50
C ILE A 405 26.19 10.22 0.46
N THR A 406 25.21 11.01 0.87
CA THR A 406 24.49 11.90 -0.06
C THR A 406 25.41 13.02 -0.57
N VAL A 407 26.20 13.65 0.30
CA VAL A 407 27.08 14.78 -0.07
C VAL A 407 28.22 14.29 -0.93
N THR A 408 28.93 13.22 -0.52
CA THR A 408 30.02 12.64 -1.31
C THR A 408 29.50 12.04 -2.61
N GLY A 409 28.30 11.43 -2.61
CA GLY A 409 27.62 10.96 -3.80
C GLY A 409 27.34 12.08 -4.81
N PHE A 410 26.83 13.24 -4.39
CA PHE A 410 26.67 14.39 -5.30
C PHE A 410 28.01 14.91 -5.81
N ILE A 411 29.04 15.01 -4.94
CA ILE A 411 30.39 15.42 -5.35
C ILE A 411 30.96 14.42 -6.36
N GLY A 412 30.79 13.11 -6.12
CA GLY A 412 31.24 12.04 -7.01
C GLY A 412 30.55 12.09 -8.38
N VAL A 413 29.24 12.37 -8.42
CA VAL A 413 28.50 12.57 -9.68
C VAL A 413 29.03 13.79 -10.43
N PHE A 414 29.20 14.94 -9.78
CA PHE A 414 29.75 16.14 -10.43
C PHE A 414 31.20 15.91 -10.92
N ALA A 415 32.02 15.23 -10.13
CA ALA A 415 33.38 14.85 -10.54
C ALA A 415 33.36 13.89 -11.74
N GLY A 416 32.40 12.94 -11.77
CA GLY A 416 32.28 11.96 -12.86
C GLY A 416 31.86 12.55 -14.20
N ILE A 417 31.21 13.73 -14.20
CA ILE A 417 30.93 14.48 -15.42
C ILE A 417 32.26 14.98 -16.03
N VAL A 418 33.25 15.30 -15.21
CA VAL A 418 34.56 15.84 -15.65
C VAL A 418 35.59 14.74 -15.85
N SER A 419 35.68 13.80 -14.89
CA SER A 419 36.69 12.74 -14.90
C SER A 419 36.22 11.49 -14.21
N LYS A 420 36.22 10.36 -14.92
CA LYS A 420 35.91 9.05 -14.38
C LYS A 420 36.84 8.65 -13.23
N THR A 421 38.12 8.92 -13.37
CA THR A 421 39.12 8.60 -12.34
C THR A 421 38.84 9.36 -11.03
N LEU A 422 38.48 10.64 -11.11
CA LEU A 422 38.15 11.44 -9.93
C LEU A 422 36.90 10.91 -9.24
N ALA A 423 35.87 10.51 -10.02
CA ALA A 423 34.69 9.87 -9.48
C ALA A 423 35.00 8.57 -8.72
N LEU A 424 35.87 7.71 -9.28
CA LEU A 424 36.28 6.46 -8.64
C LEU A 424 36.91 6.71 -7.26
N TYR A 425 37.80 7.72 -7.12
CA TYR A 425 38.39 8.06 -5.82
C TYR A 425 37.34 8.54 -4.81
N ILE A 426 36.37 9.35 -5.24
CA ILE A 426 35.33 9.86 -4.34
C ILE A 426 34.40 8.73 -3.95
N PHE A 427 33.92 7.93 -4.88
CA PHE A 427 33.04 6.81 -4.61
C PHE A 427 33.69 5.66 -3.83
N SER A 428 35.03 5.55 -3.83
CA SER A 428 35.70 4.61 -2.92
C SER A 428 35.45 4.95 -1.45
N VAL A 429 35.23 6.22 -1.13
CA VAL A 429 34.81 6.64 0.23
C VAL A 429 33.35 6.24 0.48
N ASP A 430 32.45 6.46 -0.49
CA ASP A 430 31.03 6.06 -0.38
C ASP A 430 30.89 4.56 -0.21
N TYR A 431 31.70 3.75 -0.87
CA TYR A 431 31.69 2.30 -0.73
C TYR A 431 31.75 1.86 0.73
N TYR A 432 32.67 2.40 1.52
CA TYR A 432 32.81 2.02 2.94
C TYR A 432 31.61 2.51 3.79
N PHE A 433 31.10 3.71 3.54
CA PHE A 433 29.98 4.25 4.29
C PHE A 433 28.66 3.54 3.94
N ILE A 434 28.46 3.17 2.67
CA ILE A 434 27.29 2.41 2.24
C ILE A 434 27.32 1.02 2.86
N ASN A 435 28.47 0.33 2.83
CA ASN A 435 28.62 -0.98 3.46
C ASN A 435 28.39 -0.92 4.97
N LEU A 436 28.90 0.10 5.66
CA LEU A 436 28.64 0.30 7.08
C LEU A 436 27.14 0.50 7.35
N LEU A 437 26.48 1.34 6.56
CA LEU A 437 25.03 1.59 6.68
C LEU A 437 24.24 0.31 6.43
N SER A 438 24.53 -0.42 5.35
CA SER A 438 23.88 -1.67 4.97
C SER A 438 24.07 -2.76 6.03
N PHE A 439 25.29 -2.90 6.58
CA PHE A 439 25.57 -3.81 7.69
C PHE A 439 24.75 -3.47 8.94
N MET A 440 24.71 -2.21 9.34
CA MET A 440 23.92 -1.76 10.49
C MET A 440 22.44 -2.05 10.30
N ILE A 441 21.90 -1.81 9.10
CA ILE A 441 20.49 -2.04 8.77
C ILE A 441 20.17 -3.53 8.80
N ARG A 442 20.98 -4.38 8.17
CA ARG A 442 20.78 -5.84 8.19
C ARG A 442 20.79 -6.37 9.63
N LYS A 443 21.76 -5.98 10.44
CA LYS A 443 21.87 -6.41 11.84
C LYS A 443 20.71 -5.88 12.71
N ALA A 444 20.27 -4.66 12.49
CA ALA A 444 19.12 -4.12 13.20
C ALA A 444 17.79 -4.80 12.78
N ALA A 445 17.65 -5.19 11.51
CA ALA A 445 16.47 -5.89 11.00
C ALA A 445 16.34 -7.33 11.53
N GLU A 446 17.47 -7.98 11.88
CA GLU A 446 17.51 -9.32 12.49
C GLU A 446 17.05 -9.34 13.95
N LEU A 447 17.00 -8.17 14.64
CA LEU A 447 16.61 -8.11 16.05
C LEU A 447 15.13 -8.44 16.23
N PRO A 448 14.76 -9.35 17.18
CA PRO A 448 13.35 -9.73 17.40
C PRO A 448 12.44 -8.55 17.76
N ALA A 449 13.01 -7.49 18.31
CA ALA A 449 12.31 -6.26 18.71
C ALA A 449 12.49 -5.11 17.71
N ALA A 450 12.93 -5.37 16.47
CA ALA A 450 13.09 -4.31 15.46
C ALA A 450 11.81 -3.53 15.23
N GLY A 451 10.66 -4.22 15.25
CA GLY A 451 9.33 -3.64 15.13
C GLY A 451 8.26 -4.72 15.19
N PHE A 452 7.03 -4.33 15.00
CA PHE A 452 5.90 -5.24 15.05
C PHE A 452 4.81 -4.85 14.07
N TYR A 453 4.09 -5.85 13.59
CA TYR A 453 2.92 -5.65 12.75
C TYR A 453 1.71 -5.24 13.59
N ILE A 454 0.97 -4.25 13.11
CA ILE A 454 -0.25 -3.76 13.75
C ILE A 454 -1.39 -3.94 12.74
N PRO A 455 -2.40 -4.74 13.08
CA PRO A 455 -3.61 -4.80 12.29
C PRO A 455 -4.32 -3.45 12.20
N ARG A 456 -5.13 -3.27 11.16
CA ARG A 456 -5.86 -2.02 10.95
C ARG A 456 -6.75 -1.70 12.15
N LEU A 457 -6.47 -0.57 12.77
CA LEU A 457 -7.23 -0.08 13.91
C LEU A 457 -8.39 0.83 13.45
N PRO A 458 -9.51 0.85 14.18
CA PRO A 458 -10.60 1.79 13.92
C PRO A 458 -10.15 3.25 14.04
N ILE A 459 -10.77 4.12 13.28
CA ILE A 459 -10.41 5.56 13.22
C ILE A 459 -10.49 6.26 14.59
N TYR A 460 -11.39 5.83 15.47
CA TYR A 460 -11.52 6.40 16.81
C TYR A 460 -10.29 6.13 17.69
N ILE A 461 -9.56 5.02 17.48
CA ILE A 461 -8.29 4.74 18.19
C ILE A 461 -7.20 5.71 17.73
N HIS A 462 -7.14 6.03 16.43
CA HIS A 462 -6.22 7.05 15.91
C HIS A 462 -6.57 8.44 16.48
N ALA A 463 -7.85 8.78 16.55
CA ALA A 463 -8.31 10.03 17.14
C ALA A 463 -7.95 10.13 18.64
N LEU A 464 -8.12 9.05 19.39
CA LEU A 464 -7.67 8.94 20.78
C LEU A 464 -6.16 9.12 20.88
N TYR A 465 -5.37 8.46 20.06
CA TYR A 465 -3.91 8.61 20.09
C TYR A 465 -3.48 10.06 19.92
N TYR A 466 -3.99 10.76 18.88
CA TYR A 466 -3.66 12.17 18.66
C TYR A 466 -4.24 13.12 19.71
N GLY A 467 -5.40 12.78 20.30
CA GLY A 467 -5.95 13.46 21.47
C GLY A 467 -5.00 13.38 22.66
N GLY A 468 -4.42 12.19 22.91
CA GLY A 468 -3.40 11.99 23.95
C GLY A 468 -2.12 12.79 23.71
N ILE A 469 -1.64 12.85 22.46
CA ILE A 469 -0.53 13.73 22.07
C ILE A 469 -0.87 15.19 22.34
N GLY A 470 -2.08 15.64 21.99
CA GLY A 470 -2.54 17.00 22.26
C GLY A 470 -2.53 17.34 23.76
N LEU A 471 -3.02 16.42 24.59
CA LEU A 471 -2.98 16.54 26.04
C LEU A 471 -1.55 16.60 26.59
N PHE A 472 -0.66 15.77 26.07
CA PHE A 472 0.75 15.77 26.43
C PHE A 472 1.43 17.11 26.12
N ILE A 473 1.21 17.67 24.91
CA ILE A 473 1.73 18.99 24.53
C ILE A 473 1.14 20.09 25.44
N GLY A 474 -0.17 20.02 25.71
CA GLY A 474 -0.86 20.95 26.63
C GLY A 474 -0.28 20.92 28.03
N PHE A 475 -0.04 19.72 28.56
CA PHE A 475 0.58 19.52 29.89
C PHE A 475 1.99 20.12 29.96
N CYS A 476 2.79 19.96 28.89
CA CYS A 476 4.13 20.52 28.83
C CYS A 476 4.14 22.05 28.73
N LYS A 477 3.16 22.66 28.03
CA LYS A 477 3.11 24.10 27.77
C LYS A 477 2.34 24.92 28.82
N LEU A 478 1.29 24.35 29.41
CA LEU A 478 0.32 25.06 30.26
C LEU A 478 0.50 24.72 31.74
N ALA A 479 1.66 25.05 32.32
CA ALA A 479 2.00 24.75 33.72
C ALA A 479 0.96 25.29 34.72
N PHE A 480 0.30 26.42 34.42
CA PHE A 480 -0.71 27.05 35.24
C PHE A 480 -2.02 26.22 35.37
N PHE A 481 -2.37 25.44 34.35
CA PHE A 481 -3.59 24.64 34.33
C PHE A 481 -3.38 23.16 34.73
N ARG A 482 -2.31 22.81 35.44
CA ARG A 482 -1.97 21.41 35.74
C ARG A 482 -3.09 20.63 36.45
N VAL A 483 -3.92 21.24 37.30
CA VAL A 483 -5.04 20.55 37.95
C VAL A 483 -6.13 20.18 36.96
N TYR A 484 -6.51 21.09 36.07
CA TYR A 484 -7.49 20.81 35.01
C TYR A 484 -6.95 19.80 34.00
N MET A 485 -5.67 19.89 33.66
CA MET A 485 -5.02 18.94 32.76
C MET A 485 -4.95 17.52 33.34
N ARG A 486 -4.77 17.37 34.66
CA ARG A 486 -4.85 16.07 35.36
C ARG A 486 -6.26 15.46 35.27
N ARG A 487 -7.31 16.24 35.53
CA ARG A 487 -8.71 15.78 35.41
C ARG A 487 -9.02 15.37 33.97
N LEU A 488 -8.61 16.20 33.00
CA LEU A 488 -8.78 15.91 31.57
C LEU A 488 -8.01 14.64 31.16
N ALA A 489 -6.80 14.44 31.64
CA ALA A 489 -6.00 13.24 31.39
C ALA A 489 -6.66 11.98 31.99
N LEU A 490 -7.25 12.07 33.19
CA LEU A 490 -8.00 10.96 33.80
C LEU A 490 -9.26 10.63 33.00
N SER A 491 -10.04 11.64 32.60
CA SER A 491 -11.21 11.42 31.74
C SER A 491 -10.83 10.82 30.38
N TYR A 492 -9.72 11.26 29.82
CA TYR A 492 -9.17 10.73 28.59
C TYR A 492 -8.72 9.28 28.73
N LEU A 493 -8.01 8.95 29.82
CA LEU A 493 -7.58 7.58 30.13
C LEU A 493 -8.80 6.66 30.26
N LEU A 494 -9.85 7.12 30.94
CA LEU A 494 -11.12 6.38 31.06
C LEU A 494 -11.74 6.15 29.67
N ALA A 495 -11.81 7.19 28.82
CA ALA A 495 -12.33 7.09 27.47
C ALA A 495 -11.49 6.11 26.63
N ALA A 496 -10.17 6.11 26.77
CA ALA A 496 -9.29 5.18 26.08
C ALA A 496 -9.52 3.72 26.52
N VAL A 497 -9.65 3.49 27.84
CA VAL A 497 -9.97 2.17 28.38
C VAL A 497 -11.33 1.68 27.86
N ILE A 498 -12.35 2.54 27.88
CA ILE A 498 -13.67 2.19 27.32
C ILE A 498 -13.56 1.85 25.83
N ALA A 499 -12.89 2.65 25.05
CA ALA A 499 -12.73 2.44 23.61
C ALA A 499 -11.99 1.12 23.27
N ILE A 500 -10.94 0.80 24.05
CA ILE A 500 -10.20 -0.47 23.90
C ILE A 500 -11.10 -1.65 24.33
N SER A 501 -11.87 -1.48 25.40
CA SER A 501 -12.81 -2.51 25.85
C SER A 501 -13.89 -2.77 24.81
N VAL A 502 -14.48 -1.71 24.25
CA VAL A 502 -15.47 -1.81 23.14
C VAL A 502 -14.86 -2.48 21.91
N TYR A 503 -13.61 -2.12 21.57
CA TYR A 503 -12.92 -2.79 20.45
C TYR A 503 -12.77 -4.29 20.66
N ASN A 504 -12.60 -4.76 21.92
CA ASN A 504 -12.40 -6.17 22.24
C ASN A 504 -13.70 -6.93 22.52
N LEU A 505 -14.85 -6.26 22.59
CA LEU A 505 -16.13 -6.95 22.81
C LEU A 505 -16.40 -7.98 21.71
N PRO A 506 -16.91 -9.18 22.05
CA PRO A 506 -17.40 -10.14 21.08
C PRO A 506 -18.46 -9.51 20.16
N SER A 507 -18.57 -10.02 18.96
CA SER A 507 -19.62 -9.68 18.01
C SER A 507 -20.58 -10.87 17.90
N GLU A 508 -21.85 -10.65 17.64
CA GLU A 508 -22.79 -11.71 17.31
C GLU A 508 -22.66 -12.19 15.85
N LYS A 509 -21.67 -11.64 15.09
CA LYS A 509 -21.55 -11.89 13.67
C LYS A 509 -20.34 -12.74 13.34
N LEU A 510 -20.59 -13.82 12.62
CA LEU A 510 -19.59 -14.56 11.89
C LEU A 510 -19.28 -13.82 10.57
N ARG A 511 -18.02 -13.68 10.24
CA ARG A 511 -17.57 -13.07 8.99
C ARG A 511 -16.62 -14.00 8.25
N MET A 512 -16.90 -14.30 7.00
CA MET A 512 -16.06 -15.04 6.08
C MET A 512 -15.62 -14.13 4.95
N VAL A 513 -14.34 -14.11 4.65
CA VAL A 513 -13.77 -13.27 3.58
C VAL A 513 -12.99 -14.17 2.65
N PHE A 514 -13.49 -14.38 1.45
CA PHE A 514 -12.78 -15.06 0.36
C PHE A 514 -11.89 -14.03 -0.34
N PHE A 515 -10.60 -14.26 -0.34
CA PHE A 515 -9.62 -13.33 -0.89
C PHE A 515 -9.48 -13.53 -2.41
N ASP A 516 -9.31 -12.42 -3.13
CA ASP A 516 -8.84 -12.45 -4.50
C ASP A 516 -7.32 -12.62 -4.49
N VAL A 517 -6.87 -13.86 -4.47
CA VAL A 517 -5.45 -14.25 -4.50
C VAL A 517 -4.94 -14.54 -5.93
N GLY A 518 -5.78 -14.30 -6.93
CA GLY A 518 -5.55 -14.78 -8.27
C GLY A 518 -6.01 -16.21 -8.44
N GLN A 519 -5.22 -17.05 -9.12
CA GLN A 519 -5.51 -18.48 -9.19
C GLN A 519 -5.08 -19.14 -7.87
N GLY A 520 -6.00 -19.82 -7.19
CA GLY A 520 -5.84 -20.43 -5.89
C GLY A 520 -6.93 -20.04 -4.88
N ASP A 521 -6.87 -20.60 -3.68
CA ASP A 521 -7.84 -20.41 -2.62
C ASP A 521 -7.24 -19.71 -1.39
N SER A 522 -8.02 -18.81 -0.83
CA SER A 522 -7.76 -18.30 0.52
C SER A 522 -9.04 -17.73 1.10
N CYS A 523 -9.44 -18.21 2.29
CA CYS A 523 -10.60 -17.72 3.00
C CYS A 523 -10.29 -17.51 4.48
N CYS A 524 -10.59 -16.30 4.98
CA CYS A 524 -10.48 -16.00 6.39
C CYS A 524 -11.84 -15.99 7.06
N ILE A 525 -12.00 -16.77 8.12
CA ILE A 525 -13.19 -16.84 8.96
C ILE A 525 -12.89 -16.13 10.28
N ILE A 526 -13.72 -15.17 10.64
CA ILE A 526 -13.65 -14.46 11.92
C ILE A 526 -14.91 -14.79 12.71
N THR A 527 -14.73 -15.55 13.80
CA THR A 527 -15.84 -15.99 14.65
C THR A 527 -16.42 -14.83 15.48
N PRO A 528 -17.62 -14.99 16.06
CA PRO A 528 -18.19 -14.02 17.00
C PRO A 528 -17.27 -13.65 18.16
N GLN A 529 -16.46 -14.59 18.63
CA GLN A 529 -15.44 -14.37 19.66
C GLN A 529 -14.12 -13.76 19.13
N LYS A 530 -14.09 -13.28 17.88
CA LYS A 530 -12.91 -12.70 17.18
C LYS A 530 -11.73 -13.65 17.02
N LYS A 531 -11.95 -14.96 17.09
CA LYS A 531 -10.92 -15.93 16.68
C LYS A 531 -10.86 -15.95 15.16
N ALA A 532 -9.64 -15.98 14.63
CA ALA A 532 -9.39 -16.05 13.21
C ALA A 532 -9.00 -17.48 12.79
N VAL A 533 -9.65 -17.95 11.75
CA VAL A 533 -9.33 -19.20 11.07
C VAL A 533 -9.01 -18.87 9.61
N LEU A 534 -7.88 -19.34 9.12
CA LEU A 534 -7.49 -19.18 7.72
C LEU A 534 -7.57 -20.55 7.02
N ILE A 535 -8.38 -20.61 5.98
CA ILE A 535 -8.46 -21.80 5.09
C ILE A 535 -7.69 -21.44 3.82
N ASP A 536 -6.58 -22.15 3.60
CA ASP A 536 -5.63 -21.96 2.51
C ASP A 536 -5.03 -20.54 2.45
N GLY A 537 -3.96 -20.37 1.70
CA GLY A 537 -3.20 -19.13 1.63
C GLY A 537 -3.03 -18.54 0.24
N GLY A 538 -3.55 -19.21 -0.79
CA GLY A 538 -3.23 -18.94 -2.17
C GLY A 538 -1.85 -19.45 -2.57
N GLY A 539 -1.58 -19.45 -3.85
CA GLY A 539 -0.30 -19.85 -4.43
C GLY A 539 0.50 -18.66 -4.93
N SER A 540 1.77 -18.88 -5.19
CA SER A 540 2.60 -17.89 -5.86
C SER A 540 2.57 -18.08 -7.37
N SER A 541 2.72 -17.00 -8.11
CA SER A 541 2.80 -17.07 -9.56
C SER A 541 4.25 -17.02 -10.00
N ARG A 542 4.70 -18.06 -10.72
CA ARG A 542 6.03 -18.10 -11.36
C ARG A 542 5.88 -17.96 -12.88
N ASN A 543 6.57 -16.99 -13.46
CA ASN A 543 6.69 -16.81 -14.90
C ASN A 543 8.18 -16.62 -15.25
N GLY A 544 8.85 -17.68 -15.67
CA GLY A 544 10.31 -17.68 -15.80
C GLY A 544 10.98 -17.33 -14.47
N ASP A 545 11.85 -16.34 -14.47
CA ASP A 545 12.55 -15.85 -13.26
C ASP A 545 11.69 -14.92 -12.39
N TYR A 546 10.49 -14.54 -12.85
CA TYR A 546 9.60 -13.67 -12.09
C TYR A 546 8.76 -14.47 -11.09
N TYR A 547 8.98 -14.19 -9.81
CA TYR A 547 8.24 -14.75 -8.68
C TYR A 547 7.33 -13.68 -8.06
N TYR A 548 6.05 -13.97 -7.98
CA TYR A 548 5.08 -13.11 -7.31
C TYR A 548 4.58 -13.78 -6.04
N ASP A 549 5.05 -13.30 -4.89
CA ASP A 549 4.68 -13.77 -3.55
C ASP A 549 3.24 -13.32 -3.21
N VAL A 550 2.28 -14.19 -3.42
CA VAL A 550 0.87 -13.96 -3.09
C VAL A 550 0.67 -13.89 -1.58
N GLY A 551 1.34 -14.77 -0.83
CA GLY A 551 1.27 -14.79 0.64
C GLY A 551 1.66 -13.46 1.25
N GLY A 552 2.83 -12.93 0.90
CA GLY A 552 3.36 -11.68 1.43
C GLY A 552 2.70 -10.42 0.87
N LYS A 553 2.26 -10.44 -0.40
CA LYS A 553 1.71 -9.24 -1.06
C LYS A 553 0.19 -9.15 -1.00
N ILE A 554 -0.54 -10.26 -0.79
CA ILE A 554 -2.01 -10.27 -0.76
C ILE A 554 -2.52 -10.83 0.57
N THR A 555 -2.26 -12.11 0.89
CA THR A 555 -2.90 -12.79 2.02
C THR A 555 -2.51 -12.16 3.35
N PHE A 556 -1.23 -11.98 3.60
CA PHE A 556 -0.72 -11.39 4.84
C PHE A 556 -1.23 -9.95 5.09
N PRO A 557 -1.11 -9.01 4.14
CA PRO A 557 -1.65 -7.65 4.33
C PRO A 557 -3.17 -7.64 4.49
N THR A 558 -3.90 -8.47 3.72
CA THR A 558 -5.36 -8.53 3.81
C THR A 558 -5.81 -8.99 5.20
N LEU A 559 -5.13 -9.96 5.82
CA LEU A 559 -5.39 -10.36 7.20
C LEU A 559 -5.20 -9.21 8.19
N LEU A 560 -4.12 -8.43 8.04
CA LEU A 560 -3.88 -7.22 8.84
C LEU A 560 -5.00 -6.19 8.64
N HIS A 561 -5.46 -6.00 7.41
CA HIS A 561 -6.57 -5.10 7.09
C HIS A 561 -7.90 -5.57 7.68
N GLN A 562 -8.08 -6.88 7.90
CA GLN A 562 -9.25 -7.41 8.61
C GLN A 562 -9.19 -7.23 10.14
N GLY A 563 -8.12 -6.67 10.68
CA GLY A 563 -7.95 -6.44 12.11
C GLY A 563 -7.46 -7.67 12.89
N ILE A 564 -6.83 -8.63 12.22
CA ILE A 564 -6.40 -9.90 12.82
C ILE A 564 -5.02 -9.74 13.47
N TRP A 565 -4.92 -10.04 14.77
CA TRP A 565 -3.67 -10.01 15.55
C TRP A 565 -2.96 -11.35 15.60
N SER A 566 -3.72 -12.44 15.58
CA SER A 566 -3.20 -13.82 15.61
C SER A 566 -4.17 -14.72 14.91
N ILE A 567 -3.69 -15.84 14.41
CA ILE A 567 -4.51 -16.87 13.78
C ILE A 567 -4.62 -18.05 14.75
N ASP A 568 -5.85 -18.39 15.12
CA ASP A 568 -6.10 -19.51 16.04
C ASP A 568 -5.86 -20.84 15.34
N THR A 569 -6.29 -20.96 14.08
CA THR A 569 -6.18 -22.21 13.32
C THR A 569 -5.98 -21.90 11.84
N VAL A 570 -5.01 -22.54 11.22
CA VAL A 570 -4.86 -22.62 9.77
C VAL A 570 -5.41 -23.98 9.33
N ILE A 571 -6.22 -24.01 8.28
CA ILE A 571 -6.72 -25.24 7.65
C ILE A 571 -6.15 -25.28 6.24
N VAL A 572 -5.45 -26.35 5.91
CA VAL A 572 -4.95 -26.61 4.56
C VAL A 572 -5.88 -27.62 3.92
N SER A 573 -6.54 -27.23 2.83
CA SER A 573 -7.45 -28.13 2.13
C SER A 573 -6.71 -29.32 1.54
N HIS A 574 -5.59 -29.09 0.87
CA HIS A 574 -4.67 -30.08 0.32
C HIS A 574 -3.30 -29.45 0.04
N LEU A 575 -2.30 -30.28 -0.32
CA LEU A 575 -0.88 -29.85 -0.34
C LEU A 575 -0.39 -29.34 -1.71
N HIS A 576 -1.28 -28.77 -2.55
CA HIS A 576 -0.85 -28.09 -3.76
C HIS A 576 -0.40 -26.66 -3.50
N ASP A 577 0.56 -26.17 -4.29
CA ASP A 577 1.18 -24.85 -4.11
C ASP A 577 0.18 -23.69 -4.19
N ASP A 578 -0.85 -23.78 -5.04
CA ASP A 578 -1.89 -22.75 -5.19
C ASP A 578 -2.88 -22.65 -4.00
N HIS A 579 -2.72 -23.51 -3.00
CA HIS A 579 -3.46 -23.48 -1.72
C HIS A 579 -2.55 -23.17 -0.54
N MET A 580 -1.30 -23.69 -0.54
CA MET A 580 -0.48 -23.65 0.66
C MET A 580 0.75 -22.75 0.58
N GLU A 581 1.30 -22.45 -0.60
CA GLU A 581 2.56 -21.69 -0.71
C GLU A 581 2.45 -20.30 -0.06
N GLY A 582 1.30 -19.63 -0.23
CA GLY A 582 1.04 -18.35 0.41
C GLY A 582 0.97 -18.40 1.94
N LEU A 583 0.73 -19.57 2.53
CA LEU A 583 0.75 -19.75 3.99
C LEU A 583 2.16 -19.58 4.57
N LEU A 584 3.21 -19.91 3.83
CA LEU A 584 4.59 -19.84 4.33
C LEU A 584 4.90 -18.45 4.89
N LYS A 585 4.61 -17.41 4.10
CA LYS A 585 4.83 -16.02 4.53
C LYS A 585 3.90 -15.58 5.66
N VAL A 586 2.64 -16.02 5.63
CA VAL A 586 1.68 -15.79 6.71
C VAL A 586 2.17 -16.42 8.01
N MET A 587 2.65 -17.67 7.94
CA MET A 587 3.17 -18.40 9.11
C MET A 587 4.46 -17.79 9.66
N GLU A 588 5.27 -17.13 8.85
CA GLU A 588 6.44 -16.39 9.33
C GLU A 588 6.03 -15.16 10.15
N GLY A 589 5.03 -14.41 9.71
CA GLY A 589 4.65 -13.12 10.30
C GLY A 589 3.61 -13.18 11.41
N TYR A 590 2.73 -14.19 11.40
CA TYR A 590 1.67 -14.35 12.39
C TYR A 590 2.02 -15.32 13.51
N LYS A 591 1.41 -15.08 14.69
CA LYS A 591 1.33 -16.07 15.75
C LYS A 591 0.18 -17.01 15.44
N ILE A 592 0.50 -18.29 15.18
CA ILE A 592 -0.46 -19.36 14.85
C ILE A 592 -0.43 -20.40 15.96
N LYS A 593 -1.60 -20.90 16.39
CA LYS A 593 -1.68 -21.90 17.45
C LYS A 593 -1.74 -23.32 16.89
N ASN A 594 -2.60 -23.53 15.88
CA ASN A 594 -2.88 -24.86 15.32
C ASN A 594 -2.84 -24.80 13.80
N ILE A 595 -2.43 -25.89 13.17
CA ILE A 595 -2.60 -26.16 11.76
C ILE A 595 -3.32 -27.51 11.58
N ILE A 596 -4.28 -27.53 10.68
CA ILE A 596 -5.04 -28.71 10.31
C ILE A 596 -4.65 -29.08 8.88
N LEU A 597 -4.21 -30.31 8.71
CA LEU A 597 -3.87 -30.94 7.44
C LEU A 597 -4.84 -32.09 7.15
N PRO A 598 -5.04 -32.50 5.90
CA PRO A 598 -5.76 -33.73 5.58
C PRO A 598 -5.16 -34.93 6.28
N ARG A 599 -6.01 -35.85 6.71
CA ARG A 599 -5.57 -37.11 7.39
C ARG A 599 -4.68 -37.93 6.49
N VAL A 600 -4.91 -37.93 5.22
CA VAL A 600 -4.15 -38.59 4.17
C VAL A 600 -3.76 -37.59 3.07
N SER A 601 -2.60 -37.83 2.46
CA SER A 601 -2.13 -37.12 1.29
C SER A 601 -1.40 -38.05 0.34
N ALA A 602 -1.37 -37.75 -0.95
CA ALA A 602 -0.61 -38.51 -1.92
C ALA A 602 0.89 -38.29 -1.66
N GLY A 603 1.67 -39.38 -1.49
CA GLY A 603 3.13 -39.26 -1.34
C GLY A 603 3.62 -38.87 0.06
N THR A 604 3.23 -39.65 1.08
CA THR A 604 3.64 -39.41 2.49
C THR A 604 5.13 -39.55 2.79
N ASP A 605 5.96 -40.08 1.87
CA ASP A 605 7.37 -40.41 2.12
C ASP A 605 8.37 -39.37 1.57
N GLU A 606 7.98 -38.47 0.69
CA GLU A 606 8.83 -37.36 0.21
C GLU A 606 8.16 -36.00 0.39
N ILE A 607 8.23 -35.47 1.62
CA ILE A 607 7.82 -34.10 1.91
C ILE A 607 8.95 -33.18 1.45
N SER A 608 8.91 -32.76 0.20
CA SER A 608 9.87 -31.84 -0.42
C SER A 608 9.17 -30.53 -0.86
N GLY A 609 9.94 -29.48 -1.13
CA GLY A 609 9.41 -28.22 -1.60
C GLY A 609 8.61 -27.44 -0.55
N SER A 610 7.50 -26.82 -0.96
CA SER A 610 6.70 -25.93 -0.11
C SER A 610 6.07 -26.66 1.09
N SER A 611 5.68 -27.93 0.96
CA SER A 611 5.12 -28.72 2.06
C SER A 611 6.15 -29.04 3.14
N GLY A 612 7.40 -29.31 2.77
CA GLY A 612 8.51 -29.47 3.70
C GLY A 612 8.78 -28.20 4.48
N ALA A 613 8.87 -27.05 3.79
CA ALA A 613 9.05 -25.74 4.40
C ALA A 613 7.93 -25.39 5.41
N LEU A 614 6.68 -25.72 5.08
CA LEU A 614 5.53 -25.51 5.97
C LEU A 614 5.69 -26.31 7.28
N LEU A 615 6.07 -27.58 7.21
CA LEU A 615 6.27 -28.42 8.39
C LEU A 615 7.46 -27.96 9.23
N ASP A 616 8.53 -27.48 8.60
CA ASP A 616 9.68 -26.92 9.31
C ASP A 616 9.33 -25.65 10.07
N ILE A 617 8.52 -24.75 9.47
CA ILE A 617 7.99 -23.58 10.16
C ILE A 617 7.13 -24.01 11.37
N CYS A 618 6.28 -25.04 11.22
CA CYS A 618 5.48 -25.56 12.32
C CYS A 618 6.35 -26.06 13.49
N ARG A 619 7.40 -26.83 13.18
CA ARG A 619 8.34 -27.33 14.20
C ARG A 619 9.08 -26.20 14.90
N ASN A 620 9.63 -25.26 14.12
CA ASN A 620 10.43 -24.15 14.65
C ASN A 620 9.61 -23.19 15.51
N LYS A 621 8.33 -22.98 15.19
CA LYS A 621 7.41 -22.09 15.92
C LYS A 621 6.55 -22.81 16.97
N GLY A 622 6.64 -24.12 17.10
CA GLY A 622 5.84 -24.94 18.02
C GLY A 622 4.35 -24.93 17.69
N ILE A 623 3.98 -24.84 16.41
CA ILE A 623 2.59 -24.87 15.94
C ILE A 623 2.09 -26.33 16.03
N LYS A 624 0.93 -26.54 16.65
CA LYS A 624 0.35 -27.88 16.79
C LYS A 624 -0.25 -28.34 15.46
N ILE A 625 0.21 -29.49 14.98
CA ILE A 625 -0.27 -30.11 13.74
C ILE A 625 -1.36 -31.13 14.09
N HIS A 626 -2.53 -30.99 13.48
CA HIS A 626 -3.65 -31.92 13.57
C HIS A 626 -3.94 -32.48 12.17
N ARG A 627 -4.14 -33.80 12.08
CA ARG A 627 -4.55 -34.45 10.83
C ARG A 627 -6.00 -34.93 10.96
N LEU A 628 -6.89 -34.30 10.19
CA LEU A 628 -8.32 -34.53 10.28
C LEU A 628 -8.90 -35.04 8.95
N GLY A 629 -10.08 -35.63 9.03
CA GLY A 629 -10.82 -36.15 7.90
C GLY A 629 -12.26 -36.54 8.26
N SER A 630 -12.88 -37.39 7.47
CA SER A 630 -14.27 -37.77 7.65
C SER A 630 -14.59 -38.25 9.07
N GLY A 631 -15.63 -37.66 9.66
CA GLY A 631 -16.10 -37.92 11.01
C GLY A 631 -15.47 -37.08 12.11
N ASP A 632 -14.42 -36.29 11.81
CA ASP A 632 -13.84 -35.36 12.77
C ASP A 632 -14.63 -34.04 12.82
N GLN A 633 -14.58 -33.38 13.98
CA GLN A 633 -15.22 -32.10 14.21
C GLN A 633 -14.28 -31.16 14.96
N ILE A 634 -14.35 -29.88 14.64
CA ILE A 634 -13.66 -28.82 15.40
C ILE A 634 -14.65 -27.76 15.88
N ASN A 635 -14.47 -27.30 17.10
CA ASN A 635 -15.22 -26.16 17.66
C ASN A 635 -14.33 -24.91 17.63
N LEU A 636 -14.76 -23.92 16.86
CA LEU A 636 -14.05 -22.65 16.70
C LEU A 636 -14.42 -21.62 17.77
N GLY A 637 -15.43 -21.94 18.61
CA GLY A 637 -15.96 -21.05 19.63
C GLY A 637 -17.05 -20.12 19.12
N GLY A 638 -17.83 -19.52 20.05
CA GLY A 638 -18.94 -18.63 19.70
C GLY A 638 -20.09 -19.32 18.95
N GLY A 639 -20.29 -20.64 19.15
CA GLY A 639 -21.30 -21.42 18.44
C GLY A 639 -20.92 -21.85 17.02
N VAL A 640 -19.69 -21.59 16.60
CA VAL A 640 -19.17 -21.94 15.27
C VAL A 640 -18.43 -23.28 15.33
N LYS A 641 -18.79 -24.22 14.47
CA LYS A 641 -18.13 -25.53 14.35
C LYS A 641 -17.94 -25.90 12.90
N ILE A 642 -16.97 -26.78 12.62
CA ILE A 642 -16.77 -27.42 11.31
C ILE A 642 -16.80 -28.93 11.49
N ASP A 643 -17.64 -29.60 10.73
CA ASP A 643 -17.73 -31.05 10.63
C ASP A 643 -17.03 -31.47 9.32
N PHE A 644 -16.02 -32.35 9.42
CA PHE A 644 -15.28 -32.80 8.25
C PHE A 644 -15.91 -34.04 7.64
N LEU A 645 -16.12 -34.03 6.34
CA LEU A 645 -16.78 -35.07 5.56
C LEU A 645 -15.79 -35.91 4.75
N HIS A 646 -14.59 -35.39 4.48
CA HIS A 646 -13.53 -35.99 3.68
C HIS A 646 -12.16 -35.39 4.12
N PRO A 647 -11.01 -36.09 3.93
CA PRO A 647 -10.84 -37.41 3.34
C PRO A 647 -11.18 -38.58 4.30
N GLY A 648 -11.45 -39.75 3.70
CA GLY A 648 -11.54 -41.02 4.42
C GLY A 648 -10.19 -41.49 4.95
N LYS A 649 -10.07 -42.82 5.21
CA LYS A 649 -8.82 -43.40 5.76
C LYS A 649 -7.80 -43.78 4.68
N ALA A 650 -8.21 -43.90 3.43
CA ALA A 650 -7.33 -44.29 2.32
C ALA A 650 -7.00 -43.04 1.46
N ALA A 651 -5.71 -42.87 1.18
CA ALA A 651 -5.26 -41.82 0.28
C ALA A 651 -5.57 -42.22 -1.18
N LYS A 652 -5.94 -41.20 -1.99
CA LYS A 652 -6.06 -41.32 -3.44
C LYS A 652 -4.76 -40.85 -4.10
N ALA A 653 -4.51 -41.30 -5.32
CA ALA A 653 -3.31 -40.93 -6.07
C ALA A 653 -3.30 -39.43 -6.47
N ASP A 654 -4.45 -38.84 -6.76
CA ASP A 654 -4.60 -37.39 -7.03
C ASP A 654 -4.78 -36.64 -5.71
N GLU A 655 -3.89 -35.71 -5.44
CA GLU A 655 -3.90 -34.89 -4.21
C GLU A 655 -5.18 -34.03 -4.11
N ASN A 656 -5.74 -33.57 -5.21
CA ASN A 656 -7.02 -32.86 -5.22
C ASN A 656 -8.14 -33.70 -4.60
N GLU A 657 -8.16 -35.00 -4.92
CA GLU A 657 -9.16 -35.94 -4.39
C GLU A 657 -8.93 -36.28 -2.89
N ASN A 658 -7.84 -35.82 -2.29
CA ASN A 658 -7.57 -35.93 -0.85
C ASN A 658 -7.96 -34.64 -0.10
N SER A 659 -8.52 -33.64 -0.78
CA SER A 659 -8.89 -32.36 -0.17
C SER A 659 -9.76 -32.53 1.05
N LEU A 660 -9.48 -31.73 2.08
CA LEU A 660 -10.29 -31.66 3.30
C LEU A 660 -11.62 -30.97 3.00
N VAL A 661 -12.70 -31.73 3.00
CA VAL A 661 -14.07 -31.22 2.82
C VAL A 661 -14.74 -31.06 4.17
N GLY A 662 -15.26 -29.85 4.44
CA GLY A 662 -15.92 -29.58 5.70
C GLY A 662 -17.12 -28.62 5.58
N VAL A 663 -18.10 -28.81 6.44
CA VAL A 663 -19.24 -27.89 6.57
C VAL A 663 -19.12 -27.11 7.86
N LEU A 664 -19.08 -25.81 7.73
CA LEU A 664 -19.15 -24.87 8.85
C LEU A 664 -20.63 -24.62 9.20
N TYR A 665 -20.93 -24.66 10.49
CA TYR A 665 -22.24 -24.36 11.05
C TYR A 665 -22.16 -23.19 12.04
N TYR A 666 -23.15 -22.30 11.97
CA TYR A 666 -23.38 -21.22 12.94
C TYR A 666 -24.86 -20.89 12.99
N GLY A 667 -25.59 -21.31 14.03
CA GLY A 667 -27.07 -21.29 14.06
C GLY A 667 -27.65 -22.05 12.88
N ASP A 668 -28.56 -21.43 12.14
CA ASP A 668 -29.15 -21.99 10.91
C ASP A 668 -28.29 -21.78 9.65
N PHE A 669 -27.21 -21.05 9.78
CA PHE A 669 -26.27 -20.79 8.68
C PHE A 669 -25.29 -21.94 8.51
N SER A 670 -25.04 -22.31 7.25
CA SER A 670 -24.03 -23.31 6.88
C SER A 670 -23.21 -22.91 5.65
N ALA A 671 -21.92 -23.28 5.66
CA ALA A 671 -21.01 -23.05 4.55
C ALA A 671 -20.15 -24.29 4.26
N LEU A 672 -20.20 -24.78 3.03
CA LEU A 672 -19.44 -25.92 2.56
C LEU A 672 -18.12 -25.46 1.93
N PHE A 673 -17.00 -25.98 2.46
CA PHE A 673 -15.66 -25.85 1.91
C PHE A 673 -15.26 -27.18 1.28
N THR A 674 -14.90 -27.17 0.01
CA THR A 674 -14.75 -28.38 -0.80
C THR A 674 -13.29 -28.68 -1.18
N GLY A 675 -12.36 -27.74 -0.96
CA GLY A 675 -11.05 -27.82 -1.61
C GLY A 675 -11.21 -27.97 -3.13
N ASP A 676 -10.42 -28.86 -3.72
CA ASP A 676 -10.37 -29.09 -5.15
C ASP A 676 -10.85 -30.49 -5.58
N ILE A 677 -11.79 -31.06 -4.81
CA ILE A 677 -12.36 -32.38 -5.14
C ILE A 677 -12.97 -32.40 -6.54
N GLY A 678 -12.84 -33.54 -7.20
CA GLY A 678 -13.50 -33.86 -8.46
C GLY A 678 -14.80 -34.65 -8.28
N LYS A 679 -15.44 -34.98 -9.40
CA LYS A 679 -16.73 -35.71 -9.45
C LYS A 679 -16.69 -37.06 -8.72
N GLU A 680 -15.53 -37.72 -8.70
CA GLU A 680 -15.37 -39.00 -8.01
C GLU A 680 -15.61 -38.83 -6.50
N THR A 681 -14.92 -37.89 -5.87
CA THR A 681 -15.09 -37.63 -4.43
C THR A 681 -16.47 -37.03 -4.12
N GLU A 682 -17.01 -36.14 -5.00
CA GLU A 682 -18.40 -35.63 -4.85
C GLU A 682 -19.42 -36.76 -4.73
N GLY A 683 -19.23 -37.86 -5.48
CA GLY A 683 -20.11 -39.04 -5.44
C GLY A 683 -20.06 -39.83 -4.12
N LEU A 684 -18.95 -39.74 -3.39
CA LEU A 684 -18.76 -40.45 -2.10
C LEU A 684 -19.38 -39.67 -0.92
N LEU A 685 -19.69 -38.38 -1.08
CA LEU A 685 -20.20 -37.55 0.00
C LEU A 685 -21.69 -37.82 0.27
N GLN A 686 -22.05 -37.97 1.56
CA GLN A 686 -23.41 -38.25 1.99
C GLN A 686 -24.31 -37.02 1.84
N ALA A 687 -25.51 -37.19 1.25
CA ALA A 687 -26.41 -36.10 0.88
C ALA A 687 -26.88 -35.25 2.06
N GLU A 688 -27.18 -35.88 3.20
CA GLU A 688 -27.77 -35.22 4.38
C GLU A 688 -26.83 -34.20 5.02
N ALA A 689 -25.52 -34.46 4.97
CA ALA A 689 -24.48 -33.59 5.54
C ALA A 689 -24.07 -32.43 4.61
N LEU A 690 -24.48 -32.43 3.34
CA LEU A 690 -24.01 -31.48 2.33
C LEU A 690 -24.82 -30.20 2.21
N LYS A 691 -26.10 -30.18 2.64
CA LYS A 691 -26.99 -29.04 2.47
C LYS A 691 -26.39 -27.79 3.11
N SER A 692 -26.06 -26.78 2.30
CA SER A 692 -25.38 -25.58 2.76
C SER A 692 -25.89 -24.33 2.09
N VAL A 693 -25.99 -23.23 2.85
CA VAL A 693 -26.43 -21.92 2.36
C VAL A 693 -25.39 -21.31 1.43
N VAL A 694 -24.12 -21.49 1.77
CA VAL A 694 -22.97 -21.02 1.00
C VAL A 694 -22.12 -22.21 0.59
N MET A 695 -21.54 -22.16 -0.61
CA MET A 695 -20.57 -23.14 -1.08
C MET A 695 -19.35 -22.45 -1.69
N LYS A 696 -18.15 -22.81 -1.24
CA LYS A 696 -16.93 -22.62 -2.04
C LYS A 696 -16.98 -23.65 -3.15
N VAL A 697 -16.96 -23.20 -4.39
CA VAL A 697 -17.10 -24.10 -5.56
C VAL A 697 -15.82 -24.92 -5.71
N PRO A 698 -15.91 -26.24 -5.87
CA PRO A 698 -14.76 -27.11 -6.02
C PRO A 698 -13.87 -26.72 -7.19
N HIS A 699 -12.54 -26.84 -7.01
CA HIS A 699 -11.52 -26.78 -8.03
C HIS A 699 -11.66 -25.57 -8.96
N HIS A 700 -11.81 -24.39 -8.37
CA HIS A 700 -11.95 -23.08 -9.06
C HIS A 700 -13.02 -23.05 -10.16
N GLY A 701 -14.03 -23.91 -10.07
CA GLY A 701 -15.07 -24.05 -11.08
C GLY A 701 -14.67 -24.90 -12.30
N SER A 702 -13.78 -25.86 -12.11
CA SER A 702 -13.38 -26.83 -13.15
C SER A 702 -14.58 -27.53 -13.76
N GLY A 703 -14.53 -27.87 -15.05
CA GLY A 703 -15.51 -28.71 -15.71
C GLY A 703 -15.55 -30.17 -15.20
N ARG A 704 -14.47 -30.60 -14.50
CA ARG A 704 -14.33 -31.92 -13.90
C ARG A 704 -14.91 -32.03 -12.49
N SER A 705 -15.45 -30.95 -11.96
CA SER A 705 -16.09 -30.85 -10.63
C SER A 705 -17.48 -30.26 -10.74
N SER A 706 -18.18 -30.11 -9.61
CA SER A 706 -19.52 -29.52 -9.50
C SER A 706 -20.53 -30.27 -10.37
N SER A 707 -20.65 -31.61 -10.17
CA SER A 707 -21.63 -32.43 -10.88
C SER A 707 -23.05 -31.97 -10.56
N LYS A 708 -23.99 -32.24 -11.46
CA LYS A 708 -25.40 -31.85 -11.27
C LYS A 708 -25.97 -32.50 -10.01
N GLU A 709 -25.66 -33.79 -9.82
CA GLU A 709 -26.09 -34.58 -8.66
C GLU A 709 -25.58 -34.02 -7.34
N PHE A 710 -24.30 -33.58 -7.33
CA PHE A 710 -23.70 -32.95 -6.18
C PHE A 710 -24.37 -31.60 -5.87
N LEU A 711 -24.56 -30.76 -6.86
CA LEU A 711 -25.19 -29.44 -6.72
C LEU A 711 -26.65 -29.55 -6.26
N GLU A 712 -27.37 -30.55 -6.70
CA GLU A 712 -28.77 -30.84 -6.24
C GLU A 712 -28.81 -31.29 -4.78
N LYS A 713 -27.77 -31.97 -4.27
CA LYS A 713 -27.63 -32.32 -2.84
C LYS A 713 -27.32 -31.09 -2.00
N VAL A 714 -26.36 -30.25 -2.42
CA VAL A 714 -25.90 -29.05 -1.67
C VAL A 714 -26.92 -27.94 -1.69
N ARG A 715 -27.51 -27.62 -2.84
CA ARG A 715 -28.46 -26.53 -3.09
C ARG A 715 -28.05 -25.18 -2.51
N PRO A 716 -26.84 -24.68 -2.81
CA PRO A 716 -26.37 -23.46 -2.22
C PRO A 716 -27.12 -22.24 -2.75
N ARG A 717 -27.51 -21.33 -1.86
CA ARG A 717 -28.05 -20.01 -2.26
C ARG A 717 -26.98 -19.12 -2.85
N VAL A 718 -25.74 -19.27 -2.35
CA VAL A 718 -24.56 -18.50 -2.78
C VAL A 718 -23.42 -19.45 -3.07
N SER A 719 -22.83 -19.30 -4.23
CA SER A 719 -21.64 -20.03 -4.67
C SER A 719 -20.49 -19.05 -4.87
N VAL A 720 -19.36 -19.28 -4.18
CA VAL A 720 -18.15 -18.46 -4.35
C VAL A 720 -17.13 -19.25 -5.14
N ILE A 721 -16.61 -18.68 -6.23
CA ILE A 721 -15.55 -19.23 -7.05
C ILE A 721 -14.30 -18.41 -6.82
N SER A 722 -13.30 -18.98 -6.15
CA SER A 722 -11.95 -18.40 -6.06
C SER A 722 -11.23 -18.72 -7.36
N VAL A 723 -10.94 -17.71 -8.17
CA VAL A 723 -10.34 -17.89 -9.49
C VAL A 723 -9.63 -16.61 -9.92
N GLY A 724 -8.55 -16.75 -10.67
CA GLY A 724 -7.84 -15.65 -11.32
C GLY A 724 -7.67 -15.87 -12.81
N SER A 725 -6.85 -15.03 -13.43
CA SER A 725 -6.46 -15.23 -14.84
C SER A 725 -5.71 -16.57 -14.95
N ASN A 726 -6.21 -17.47 -15.76
CA ASN A 726 -5.67 -18.81 -15.92
C ASN A 726 -5.77 -19.29 -17.37
N ASN A 727 -4.97 -20.32 -17.72
CA ASN A 727 -4.98 -20.99 -19.02
C ASN A 727 -5.76 -22.32 -18.98
N TYR A 728 -6.38 -22.65 -17.84
CA TYR A 728 -7.12 -23.92 -17.65
C TYR A 728 -8.58 -23.83 -18.11
N GLY A 729 -9.04 -22.61 -18.45
CA GLY A 729 -10.44 -22.36 -18.81
C GLY A 729 -11.40 -22.35 -17.61
N HIS A 730 -10.88 -22.07 -16.41
CA HIS A 730 -11.69 -21.95 -15.19
C HIS A 730 -12.19 -20.50 -15.00
N PRO A 731 -13.44 -20.31 -14.49
CA PRO A 731 -14.45 -21.35 -14.31
C PRO A 731 -15.02 -21.82 -15.66
N SER A 732 -15.26 -23.12 -15.79
CA SER A 732 -15.85 -23.73 -16.97
C SER A 732 -17.24 -23.17 -17.24
N PRO A 733 -17.61 -22.86 -18.51
CA PRO A 733 -18.95 -22.44 -18.87
C PRO A 733 -20.03 -23.44 -18.43
N ASP A 734 -19.71 -24.74 -18.45
CA ASP A 734 -20.63 -25.77 -18.02
C ASP A 734 -20.88 -25.76 -16.50
N THR A 735 -19.85 -25.49 -15.72
CA THR A 735 -20.00 -25.32 -14.26
C THR A 735 -20.87 -24.10 -13.95
N LEU A 736 -20.67 -22.98 -14.64
CA LEU A 736 -21.50 -21.79 -14.47
C LEU A 736 -22.98 -22.07 -14.87
N LYS A 737 -23.22 -22.80 -15.96
CA LYS A 737 -24.58 -23.21 -16.36
C LYS A 737 -25.23 -24.10 -15.29
N ARG A 738 -24.51 -25.08 -14.72
CA ARG A 738 -25.05 -25.96 -13.67
C ARG A 738 -25.41 -25.17 -12.40
N LEU A 739 -24.55 -24.24 -11.97
CA LEU A 739 -24.82 -23.37 -10.82
C LEU A 739 -26.04 -22.46 -11.06
N ALA A 740 -26.15 -21.87 -12.25
CA ALA A 740 -27.32 -21.08 -12.64
C ALA A 740 -28.59 -21.94 -12.68
N GLY A 741 -28.49 -23.19 -13.15
CA GLY A 741 -29.62 -24.14 -13.25
C GLY A 741 -30.24 -24.51 -11.91
N ILE A 742 -29.47 -24.46 -10.81
CA ILE A 742 -29.98 -24.65 -9.43
C ILE A 742 -30.39 -23.35 -8.76
N GLY A 743 -30.30 -22.20 -9.44
CA GLY A 743 -30.67 -20.88 -8.93
C GLY A 743 -29.68 -20.29 -7.92
N SER A 744 -28.41 -20.75 -7.91
CA SER A 744 -27.37 -20.20 -7.03
C SER A 744 -26.86 -18.85 -7.51
N LEU A 745 -26.71 -17.88 -6.59
CA LEU A 745 -26.03 -16.62 -6.86
C LEU A 745 -24.52 -16.85 -6.88
N VAL A 746 -23.90 -16.62 -8.03
CA VAL A 746 -22.46 -16.89 -8.23
C VAL A 746 -21.64 -15.61 -8.07
N TYR A 747 -20.65 -15.63 -7.19
CA TYR A 747 -19.63 -14.60 -7.02
C TYR A 747 -18.26 -15.15 -7.38
N ARG A 748 -17.51 -14.40 -8.19
CA ARG A 748 -16.19 -14.80 -8.68
C ARG A 748 -15.15 -13.78 -8.19
N THR A 749 -14.02 -14.24 -7.65
CA THR A 749 -13.00 -13.32 -7.13
C THR A 749 -12.32 -12.51 -8.24
N ASP A 750 -12.16 -13.03 -9.45
CA ASP A 750 -11.61 -12.29 -10.60
C ASP A 750 -12.52 -11.14 -11.07
N GLY A 751 -13.83 -11.33 -11.00
CA GLY A 751 -14.84 -10.33 -11.38
C GLY A 751 -15.24 -9.40 -10.24
N ASN A 752 -15.58 -9.95 -9.07
CA ASN A 752 -16.12 -9.23 -7.93
C ASN A 752 -15.05 -8.75 -6.92
N GLY A 753 -13.78 -9.16 -7.10
CA GLY A 753 -12.77 -9.00 -6.07
C GLY A 753 -13.05 -9.88 -4.85
N GLY A 754 -12.49 -9.55 -3.70
CA GLY A 754 -12.75 -10.28 -2.46
C GLY A 754 -14.22 -10.26 -2.07
N VAL A 755 -14.74 -11.44 -1.70
CA VAL A 755 -16.15 -11.65 -1.34
C VAL A 755 -16.27 -11.81 0.17
N THR A 756 -17.06 -10.95 0.81
CA THR A 756 -17.28 -10.99 2.26
C THR A 756 -18.71 -11.44 2.57
N ILE A 757 -18.85 -12.48 3.35
CA ILE A 757 -20.13 -12.99 3.86
C ILE A 757 -20.20 -12.68 5.35
N ILE A 758 -21.29 -12.07 5.79
CA ILE A 758 -21.53 -11.68 7.18
C ILE A 758 -22.86 -12.30 7.58
N THR A 759 -22.89 -13.04 8.69
CA THR A 759 -24.10 -13.69 9.21
C THR A 759 -24.17 -13.60 10.74
N ASP A 760 -25.36 -13.52 11.26
CA ASP A 760 -25.70 -13.67 12.68
C ASP A 760 -26.19 -15.08 13.05
N GLY A 761 -26.17 -16.00 12.08
CA GLY A 761 -26.68 -17.37 12.22
C GLY A 761 -28.06 -17.57 11.60
N GLU A 762 -28.86 -16.52 11.45
CA GLU A 762 -30.21 -16.56 10.84
C GLU A 762 -30.24 -15.85 9.49
N SER A 763 -29.65 -14.65 9.45
CA SER A 763 -29.58 -13.81 8.26
C SER A 763 -28.17 -13.78 7.67
N MET A 764 -28.07 -13.50 6.36
CA MET A 764 -26.80 -13.42 5.65
C MET A 764 -26.78 -12.19 4.75
N LYS A 765 -25.63 -11.50 4.75
CA LYS A 765 -25.32 -10.41 3.83
C LYS A 765 -24.03 -10.70 3.07
N VAL A 766 -24.07 -10.57 1.75
CA VAL A 766 -22.87 -10.65 0.89
C VAL A 766 -22.43 -9.24 0.51
N LYS A 767 -21.14 -8.99 0.55
CA LYS A 767 -20.49 -7.77 0.08
C LYS A 767 -19.31 -8.14 -0.83
N THR A 768 -19.15 -7.44 -1.92
CA THR A 768 -18.04 -7.58 -2.84
C THR A 768 -17.24 -6.29 -2.89
N VAL A 769 -15.97 -6.38 -3.25
CA VAL A 769 -15.08 -5.21 -3.38
C VAL A 769 -15.37 -4.45 -4.67
N LYS A 770 -15.67 -5.19 -5.74
CA LYS A 770 -16.17 -4.65 -7.02
C LYS A 770 -17.66 -4.94 -7.12
N GLN A 771 -18.42 -3.96 -7.55
CA GLN A 771 -19.86 -4.11 -7.78
C GLN A 771 -20.17 -4.79 -9.10
#